data_d4e102e002ef575f02ed90431f3331f5
#
_entry.id   d4e102e002ef575f02ed90431f3331f5
#
_cell.length_a   1.000
_cell.length_b   1.000
_cell.length_c   1.000
_cell.angle_alpha   90.00
_cell.angle_beta   90.00
_cell.angle_gamma   90.00
#
_symmetry.space_group_name_H-M   'P 1'
#
loop_
_entity.id
_entity.type
_entity.pdbx_description
1 polymer ?
#
loop_
_entity_poly.entity_id
_entity_poly.type
_entity_poly.pdbx_seq_one_letter_code
_entity_poly.pdbx_strand_id
1 'polypeptide(L)'
;MDNLDRKLNDAFPGFVVRKDLVKLVRGNAAVPSYVLEYLLGQNCATDDDAMIDIGVERVRDILAKHYVQRAEAGAVRSDIKQTGYQRIIDKVSVELNTKRDSYEATFENLGVTHVLVDSATVKKNRRLLVSGVWCIADLSYSANEAKDESPFLLTMLKPIQMAGFDLDAHIEGRKQFTTQEWIDALIRSIGLDPAQLGERAKLFQLTRLIPYCERNYNLVELGPKGTGKSHVFSEFSPHGILISGGEVTPAKLFVNNSTGKIGLVGYWDCVAFDEFAGKNKRPKPDIVDILKNYMANKSFSRGIEQVTAEASLAFVGNTSHDVSYMINQTDLFEDLPAVYHDSAFIDRIHAYIPGWEVDIIRGDMFSSDYGFIVDYLAEALRSLRALDYSGLYRERFELSDDLSTRDRDGVLKTYSGLMKIIFPGKDATAEEEARILEFAMELRKRVKDQLYRIDETFARTHFRFRQKGGAWRDVTTLEEVNFPRIYHSRDKVPLDEEEGCLAAAQAASTLVHEASAGEVEPTPSQEPAPAEPEPMQTNEAPASSEPFIGHREYRENQRGVSYERLFGPYLDGVQKVEIIDPYIRKFYQCRNLMELLEVILSHFDYSAPEVSVHLTTVRDDDYADSKQDDYLQQVADAMNPLGLSFTYDYDETRTIHDRKMVINDTWEILLGRGLDIWQYFDAGNAFAVETNVPEVRKVKEFGITYLRR
;
A
#
# COMPACT_ATOMS: atom_id res chain seq x y z
N MET A 1 22.21 23.39 -9.74
CA MET A 1 22.09 22.42 -10.85
C MET A 1 23.34 21.55 -10.95
N ASP A 2 23.16 20.24 -10.82
CA ASP A 2 24.23 19.27 -11.06
C ASP A 2 24.43 18.99 -12.58
N ASN A 3 25.32 18.07 -12.93
CA ASN A 3 25.57 17.72 -14.33
C ASN A 3 24.39 16.99 -14.98
N LEU A 4 23.67 16.17 -14.23
CA LEU A 4 22.51 15.43 -14.71
C LEU A 4 21.33 16.37 -14.95
N ASP A 5 21.14 17.39 -14.09
CA ASP A 5 20.12 18.42 -14.27
C ASP A 5 20.29 19.17 -15.60
N ARG A 6 21.55 19.58 -15.91
CA ARG A 6 21.84 20.28 -17.17
C ARG A 6 21.54 19.40 -18.36
N LYS A 7 22.02 18.15 -18.35
CA LYS A 7 21.75 17.19 -19.43
C LYS A 7 20.24 16.96 -19.63
N LEU A 8 19.47 16.86 -18.54
CA LEU A 8 18.01 16.68 -18.61
C LEU A 8 17.33 17.89 -19.24
N ASN A 9 17.70 19.11 -18.83
CA ASN A 9 17.13 20.33 -19.40
C ASN A 9 17.50 20.51 -20.87
N ASP A 10 18.75 20.17 -21.26
CA ASP A 10 19.21 20.27 -22.64
C ASP A 10 18.54 19.24 -23.56
N ALA A 11 18.43 17.98 -23.11
CA ALA A 11 17.86 16.91 -23.91
C ALA A 11 16.32 16.94 -23.97
N PHE A 12 15.66 17.45 -22.91
CA PHE A 12 14.21 17.43 -22.76
C PHE A 12 13.66 18.79 -22.32
N PRO A 13 13.88 19.86 -23.11
CA PRO A 13 13.47 21.21 -22.74
C PRO A 13 11.96 21.32 -22.54
N GLY A 14 11.54 21.82 -21.39
CA GLY A 14 10.13 21.98 -21.02
C GLY A 14 9.43 20.72 -20.53
N PHE A 15 10.14 19.57 -20.44
CA PHE A 15 9.58 18.30 -19.94
C PHE A 15 10.17 17.85 -18.60
N VAL A 16 10.97 18.70 -17.98
CA VAL A 16 11.60 18.46 -16.68
C VAL A 16 11.20 19.56 -15.68
N VAL A 17 11.21 19.17 -14.40
CA VAL A 17 10.83 20.07 -13.30
C VAL A 17 11.61 19.70 -12.03
N ARG A 18 11.92 20.70 -11.22
CA ARG A 18 12.50 20.50 -9.89
C ARG A 18 11.46 19.87 -8.95
N LYS A 19 11.79 18.72 -8.36
CA LYS A 19 10.83 17.91 -7.59
C LYS A 19 10.44 18.47 -6.24
N ASP A 20 11.30 19.27 -5.60
CA ASP A 20 11.01 19.96 -4.35
C ASP A 20 9.87 20.98 -4.47
N LEU A 21 9.70 21.59 -5.66
CA LEU A 21 8.70 22.64 -5.90
C LEU A 21 7.25 22.15 -5.70
N VAL A 22 7.00 20.86 -5.93
CA VAL A 22 5.66 20.27 -5.73
C VAL A 22 5.17 20.47 -4.29
N LYS A 23 6.06 20.28 -3.32
CA LYS A 23 5.73 20.48 -1.89
C LYS A 23 5.39 21.93 -1.57
N LEU A 24 6.07 22.88 -2.25
CA LEU A 24 5.88 24.31 -2.04
C LEU A 24 4.52 24.80 -2.55
N VAL A 25 3.99 24.22 -3.63
CA VAL A 25 2.73 24.67 -4.25
C VAL A 25 1.51 23.87 -3.80
N ARG A 26 1.68 22.67 -3.23
CA ARG A 26 0.57 21.77 -2.89
C ARG A 26 -0.41 22.39 -1.90
N GLY A 27 0.06 23.06 -0.84
CA GLY A 27 -0.80 23.63 0.19
C GLY A 27 -1.88 22.67 0.65
N ASN A 28 -3.14 23.13 0.73
CA ASN A 28 -4.31 22.30 1.09
C ASN A 28 -5.02 21.70 -0.14
N ALA A 29 -4.49 21.85 -1.36
CA ALA A 29 -5.13 21.35 -2.56
C ALA A 29 -4.97 19.82 -2.67
N ALA A 30 -6.08 19.09 -2.66
CA ALA A 30 -6.11 17.64 -2.89
C ALA A 30 -5.99 17.33 -4.41
N VAL A 31 -4.90 17.82 -5.01
CA VAL A 31 -4.60 17.67 -6.44
C VAL A 31 -3.45 16.68 -6.59
N PRO A 32 -3.52 15.72 -7.51
CA PRO A 32 -2.43 14.77 -7.77
C PRO A 32 -1.12 15.47 -8.17
N SER A 33 0.01 14.87 -7.83
CA SER A 33 1.34 15.45 -8.10
C SER A 33 1.56 15.76 -9.57
N TYR A 34 1.08 14.92 -10.50
CA TYR A 34 1.27 15.16 -11.94
C TYR A 34 0.60 16.45 -12.43
N VAL A 35 -0.53 16.86 -11.83
CA VAL A 35 -1.21 18.12 -12.15
C VAL A 35 -0.38 19.31 -11.68
N LEU A 36 0.18 19.23 -10.46
CA LEU A 36 1.04 20.27 -9.90
C LEU A 36 2.32 20.42 -10.71
N GLU A 37 2.96 19.31 -11.06
CA GLU A 37 4.18 19.31 -11.89
C GLU A 37 3.93 19.88 -13.30
N TYR A 38 2.78 19.59 -13.91
CA TYR A 38 2.41 20.19 -15.19
C TYR A 38 2.31 21.71 -15.09
N LEU A 39 1.66 22.23 -14.04
CA LEU A 39 1.55 23.68 -13.84
C LEU A 39 2.92 24.30 -13.53
N LEU A 40 3.75 23.65 -12.74
CA LEU A 40 5.11 24.07 -12.45
C LEU A 40 6.01 24.07 -13.70
N GLY A 41 5.94 23.01 -14.50
CA GLY A 41 6.69 22.92 -15.76
C GLY A 41 6.37 24.03 -16.74
N GLN A 42 5.13 24.54 -16.72
CA GLN A 42 4.74 25.69 -17.56
C GLN A 42 5.17 27.06 -16.99
N ASN A 43 5.42 27.18 -15.70
CA ASN A 43 5.68 28.45 -15.03
C ASN A 43 7.09 28.56 -14.43
N CYS A 44 7.80 27.45 -14.24
CA CYS A 44 9.11 27.37 -13.59
C CYS A 44 10.17 26.71 -14.49
N ALA A 45 10.01 26.73 -15.83
CA ALA A 45 10.96 26.15 -16.79
C ALA A 45 12.15 27.10 -17.02
N THR A 46 12.95 27.38 -15.99
CA THR A 46 14.11 28.27 -16.00
C THR A 46 15.13 27.86 -14.95
N ASP A 47 16.36 28.26 -15.11
CA ASP A 47 17.48 28.00 -14.18
C ASP A 47 17.66 29.12 -13.16
N ASP A 48 16.95 30.23 -13.32
CA ASP A 48 17.04 31.40 -12.46
C ASP A 48 16.12 31.21 -11.24
N ASP A 49 16.70 31.06 -10.05
CA ASP A 49 15.98 30.87 -8.79
C ASP A 49 14.94 31.97 -8.53
N ALA A 50 15.24 33.22 -8.88
CA ALA A 50 14.30 34.31 -8.71
C ALA A 50 13.08 34.17 -9.64
N MET A 51 13.27 33.68 -10.86
CA MET A 51 12.19 33.41 -11.80
C MET A 51 11.40 32.16 -11.38
N ILE A 52 12.06 31.16 -10.77
CA ILE A 52 11.40 29.98 -10.20
C ILE A 52 10.46 30.41 -9.05
N ASP A 53 10.95 31.28 -8.14
CA ASP A 53 10.13 31.79 -7.03
C ASP A 53 8.88 32.53 -7.53
N ILE A 54 9.02 33.36 -8.55
CA ILE A 54 7.91 34.05 -9.22
C ILE A 54 6.93 33.00 -9.83
N GLY A 55 7.47 31.97 -10.47
CA GLY A 55 6.69 30.89 -11.04
C GLY A 55 5.89 30.10 -9.99
N VAL A 56 6.51 29.78 -8.85
CA VAL A 56 5.90 29.12 -7.71
C VAL A 56 4.74 29.93 -7.15
N GLU A 57 4.95 31.23 -6.91
CA GLU A 57 3.88 32.13 -6.44
C GLU A 57 2.73 32.20 -7.46
N ARG A 58 3.04 32.25 -8.76
CA ARG A 58 2.02 32.21 -9.81
C ARG A 58 1.20 30.92 -9.79
N VAL A 59 1.83 29.76 -9.59
CA VAL A 59 1.11 28.47 -9.49
C VAL A 59 0.26 28.43 -8.23
N ARG A 60 0.76 28.92 -7.08
CA ARG A 60 -0.03 29.07 -5.85
C ARG A 60 -1.27 29.93 -6.08
N ASP A 61 -1.11 31.05 -6.74
CA ASP A 61 -2.19 31.97 -7.10
C ASP A 61 -3.23 31.32 -8.01
N ILE A 62 -2.78 30.54 -9.02
CA ILE A 62 -3.65 29.79 -9.92
C ILE A 62 -4.48 28.76 -9.12
N LEU A 63 -3.84 28.02 -8.22
CA LEU A 63 -4.54 27.06 -7.38
C LEU A 63 -5.49 27.73 -6.40
N ALA A 64 -5.05 28.78 -5.72
CA ALA A 64 -5.89 29.50 -4.75
C ALA A 64 -7.13 30.13 -5.38
N LYS A 65 -7.01 30.63 -6.62
CA LYS A 65 -8.13 31.31 -7.31
C LYS A 65 -9.06 30.35 -8.05
N HIS A 66 -8.56 29.21 -8.50
CA HIS A 66 -9.29 28.38 -9.48
C HIS A 66 -9.54 26.96 -9.03
N TYR A 67 -8.79 26.41 -8.05
CA TYR A 67 -9.01 25.07 -7.56
C TYR A 67 -10.32 24.99 -6.75
N VAL A 68 -11.22 24.08 -7.15
CA VAL A 68 -12.48 23.87 -6.45
C VAL A 68 -12.30 22.87 -5.33
N GLN A 69 -12.41 23.32 -4.09
CA GLN A 69 -12.52 22.45 -2.93
C GLN A 69 -13.95 21.94 -2.80
N ARG A 70 -14.13 20.64 -2.61
CA ARG A 70 -15.47 20.04 -2.51
C ARG A 70 -16.32 20.65 -1.40
N ALA A 71 -15.70 21.03 -0.29
CA ALA A 71 -16.37 21.72 0.82
C ALA A 71 -16.90 23.11 0.44
N GLU A 72 -16.26 23.79 -0.51
CA GLU A 72 -16.58 25.15 -0.94
C GLU A 72 -17.41 25.19 -2.24
N ALA A 73 -17.75 24.03 -2.80
CA ALA A 73 -18.46 23.90 -4.08
C ALA A 73 -19.76 24.72 -4.15
N GLY A 74 -20.47 24.85 -3.00
CA GLY A 74 -21.68 25.66 -2.89
C GLY A 74 -21.43 27.16 -3.09
N ALA A 75 -20.35 27.67 -2.47
CA ALA A 75 -19.95 29.07 -2.62
C ALA A 75 -19.51 29.35 -4.07
N VAL A 76 -18.64 28.50 -4.64
CA VAL A 76 -18.17 28.64 -6.02
C VAL A 76 -19.34 28.65 -7.02
N ARG A 77 -20.33 27.77 -6.85
CA ARG A 77 -21.55 27.77 -7.69
C ARG A 77 -22.35 29.09 -7.57
N SER A 78 -22.44 29.61 -6.33
CA SER A 78 -23.09 30.91 -6.09
C SER A 78 -22.35 32.06 -6.76
N ASP A 79 -21.01 32.05 -6.67
CA ASP A 79 -20.15 33.07 -7.29
C ASP A 79 -20.27 33.05 -8.80
N ILE A 80 -20.26 31.87 -9.45
CA ILE A 80 -20.48 31.74 -10.89
C ILE A 80 -21.84 32.31 -11.29
N LYS A 81 -22.89 32.07 -10.47
CA LYS A 81 -24.23 32.62 -10.73
C LYS A 81 -24.24 34.14 -10.63
N GLN A 82 -23.54 34.72 -9.65
CA GLN A 82 -23.52 36.17 -9.40
C GLN A 82 -22.68 36.95 -10.39
N THR A 83 -21.49 36.39 -10.70
CA THR A 83 -20.50 37.04 -11.61
C THR A 83 -20.80 36.73 -13.09
N GLY A 84 -21.60 35.70 -13.35
CA GLY A 84 -21.92 35.21 -14.68
C GLY A 84 -20.82 34.34 -15.34
N TYR A 85 -19.61 34.29 -14.76
CA TYR A 85 -18.47 33.58 -15.32
C TYR A 85 -17.40 33.32 -14.25
N GLN A 86 -16.78 32.11 -14.29
CA GLN A 86 -15.60 31.81 -13.48
C GLN A 86 -14.73 30.73 -14.13
N ARG A 87 -13.40 30.90 -14.02
CA ARG A 87 -12.42 29.87 -14.35
C ARG A 87 -12.19 28.97 -13.15
N ILE A 88 -12.24 27.66 -13.36
CA ILE A 88 -12.06 26.65 -12.32
C ILE A 88 -11.05 25.58 -12.72
N ILE A 89 -10.46 24.91 -11.73
CA ILE A 89 -9.70 23.66 -11.89
C ILE A 89 -10.48 22.57 -11.17
N ASP A 90 -10.94 21.60 -11.94
CA ASP A 90 -11.71 20.46 -11.43
C ASP A 90 -11.44 19.20 -12.27
N LYS A 91 -11.79 18.06 -11.73
CA LYS A 91 -11.77 16.80 -12.47
C LYS A 91 -13.10 16.63 -13.23
N VAL A 92 -13.00 16.55 -14.54
CA VAL A 92 -14.14 16.55 -15.45
C VAL A 92 -14.24 15.22 -16.18
N SER A 93 -15.39 14.58 -16.10
CA SER A 93 -15.78 13.41 -16.93
C SER A 93 -16.90 13.77 -17.86
N VAL A 94 -16.96 13.11 -19.02
CA VAL A 94 -17.99 13.35 -20.04
C VAL A 94 -18.66 12.02 -20.38
N GLU A 95 -19.97 12.03 -20.51
CA GLU A 95 -20.75 10.89 -20.98
C GLU A 95 -21.60 11.29 -22.21
N LEU A 96 -21.83 10.34 -23.11
CA LEU A 96 -22.78 10.53 -24.21
C LEU A 96 -24.20 10.22 -23.73
N ASN A 97 -25.04 11.23 -23.67
CA ASN A 97 -26.48 11.06 -23.45
C ASN A 97 -27.15 10.62 -24.75
N THR A 98 -27.38 9.31 -24.89
CA THR A 98 -27.97 8.73 -26.11
C THR A 98 -29.44 9.15 -26.38
N LYS A 99 -30.14 9.63 -25.32
CA LYS A 99 -31.54 10.12 -25.48
C LYS A 99 -31.58 11.53 -26.08
N ARG A 100 -30.57 12.35 -25.78
CA ARG A 100 -30.47 13.74 -26.24
C ARG A 100 -29.48 13.94 -27.37
N ASP A 101 -28.73 12.88 -27.72
CA ASP A 101 -27.61 12.90 -28.68
C ASP A 101 -26.62 14.02 -28.40
N SER A 102 -26.26 14.15 -27.10
CA SER A 102 -25.38 15.21 -26.59
C SER A 102 -24.33 14.66 -25.64
N TYR A 103 -23.15 15.29 -25.64
CA TYR A 103 -22.12 15.03 -24.62
C TYR A 103 -22.38 15.90 -23.40
N GLU A 104 -22.40 15.27 -22.24
CA GLU A 104 -22.67 15.92 -20.96
C GLU A 104 -21.49 15.72 -20.00
N ALA A 105 -20.96 16.84 -19.45
CA ALA A 105 -19.88 16.82 -18.48
C ALA A 105 -20.39 16.79 -17.04
N THR A 106 -19.63 16.09 -16.20
CA THR A 106 -19.74 16.10 -14.74
C THR A 106 -18.45 16.67 -14.15
N PHE A 107 -18.58 17.66 -13.30
CA PHE A 107 -17.51 18.27 -12.52
C PHE A 107 -17.50 17.67 -11.11
N GLU A 108 -16.46 16.88 -10.78
CA GLU A 108 -16.48 16.04 -9.58
C GLU A 108 -16.45 16.84 -8.26
N ASN A 109 -15.61 17.88 -8.15
CA ASN A 109 -15.49 18.68 -6.94
C ASN A 109 -16.61 19.74 -6.86
N LEU A 110 -16.88 20.41 -7.98
CA LEU A 110 -17.95 21.41 -8.06
C LEU A 110 -19.35 20.79 -7.83
N GLY A 111 -19.50 19.48 -8.12
CA GLY A 111 -20.76 18.75 -7.97
C GLY A 111 -21.85 19.22 -8.95
N VAL A 112 -21.45 19.60 -10.17
CA VAL A 112 -22.35 19.98 -11.26
C VAL A 112 -22.32 18.89 -12.31
N THR A 113 -23.50 18.48 -12.78
CA THR A 113 -23.71 17.44 -13.78
C THR A 113 -24.48 17.97 -14.99
N HIS A 114 -24.49 17.21 -16.06
CA HIS A 114 -25.24 17.51 -17.29
C HIS A 114 -24.85 18.83 -17.95
N VAL A 115 -23.59 19.26 -17.85
CA VAL A 115 -23.07 20.44 -18.54
C VAL A 115 -22.77 20.05 -19.98
N LEU A 116 -23.38 20.73 -20.96
CA LEU A 116 -23.19 20.43 -22.38
C LEU A 116 -21.75 20.69 -22.83
N VAL A 117 -21.20 19.75 -23.58
CA VAL A 117 -19.85 19.81 -24.16
C VAL A 117 -19.95 19.62 -25.67
N ASP A 118 -19.22 20.43 -26.43
CA ASP A 118 -19.17 20.29 -27.87
C ASP A 118 -18.42 19.00 -28.31
N SER A 119 -18.86 18.42 -29.40
CA SER A 119 -18.29 17.18 -29.92
C SER A 119 -16.85 17.31 -30.40
N ALA A 120 -16.37 18.50 -30.77
CA ALA A 120 -14.99 18.75 -31.18
C ALA A 120 -14.05 18.66 -29.99
N THR A 121 -14.43 19.25 -28.85
CA THR A 121 -13.70 19.14 -27.57
C THR A 121 -13.57 17.68 -27.13
N VAL A 122 -14.64 16.90 -27.22
CA VAL A 122 -14.63 15.48 -26.87
C VAL A 122 -13.78 14.66 -27.84
N LYS A 123 -13.90 14.89 -29.18
CA LYS A 123 -13.07 14.21 -30.19
C LYS A 123 -11.57 14.47 -29.97
N LYS A 124 -11.21 15.71 -29.62
CA LYS A 124 -9.83 16.09 -29.30
C LYS A 124 -9.32 15.46 -28.00
N ASN A 125 -10.21 15.23 -27.03
CA ASN A 125 -9.86 14.78 -25.69
C ASN A 125 -10.68 13.53 -25.29
N ARG A 126 -10.50 12.42 -26.00
CA ARG A 126 -11.28 11.18 -25.82
C ARG A 126 -11.22 10.61 -24.37
N ARG A 127 -10.19 10.95 -23.63
CA ARG A 127 -10.04 10.55 -22.21
C ARG A 127 -11.15 11.08 -21.32
N LEU A 128 -11.77 12.18 -21.67
CA LEU A 128 -12.94 12.71 -20.97
C LEU A 128 -14.08 11.70 -20.88
N LEU A 129 -14.21 10.81 -21.91
CA LEU A 129 -15.24 9.78 -21.96
C LEU A 129 -14.94 8.56 -21.07
N VAL A 130 -13.74 8.47 -20.50
CA VAL A 130 -13.27 7.23 -19.87
C VAL A 130 -13.30 7.31 -18.35
N SER A 131 -12.67 8.32 -17.73
CA SER A 131 -12.39 8.28 -16.30
C SER A 131 -12.36 9.63 -15.60
N GLY A 132 -12.63 10.69 -16.35
CA GLY A 132 -12.42 12.05 -15.88
C GLY A 132 -10.95 12.48 -15.95
N VAL A 133 -10.75 13.74 -16.32
CA VAL A 133 -9.44 14.36 -16.51
C VAL A 133 -9.42 15.67 -15.72
N TRP A 134 -8.31 15.96 -15.07
CA TRP A 134 -8.12 17.28 -14.47
C TRP A 134 -8.03 18.34 -15.54
N CYS A 135 -8.89 19.35 -15.46
CA CYS A 135 -9.03 20.39 -16.46
C CYS A 135 -9.05 21.77 -15.84
N ILE A 136 -8.55 22.74 -16.61
CA ILE A 136 -8.94 24.13 -16.46
C ILE A 136 -10.20 24.33 -17.30
N ALA A 137 -11.28 24.76 -16.69
CA ALA A 137 -12.56 24.96 -17.35
C ALA A 137 -13.08 26.38 -17.09
N ASP A 138 -13.64 26.99 -18.11
CA ASP A 138 -14.34 28.25 -17.99
C ASP A 138 -15.83 27.96 -18.02
N LEU A 139 -16.50 28.24 -16.90
CA LEU A 139 -17.94 28.07 -16.74
C LEU A 139 -18.64 29.43 -16.71
N SER A 140 -19.72 29.52 -17.46
CA SER A 140 -20.68 30.63 -17.37
C SER A 140 -22.03 30.16 -16.87
N TYR A 141 -22.82 31.11 -16.35
CA TYR A 141 -24.15 30.83 -15.86
C TYR A 141 -25.19 31.51 -16.78
N SER A 142 -26.14 30.70 -17.26
CA SER A 142 -27.30 31.20 -17.97
C SER A 142 -28.55 30.64 -17.32
N ALA A 143 -29.45 31.53 -16.85
CA ALA A 143 -30.73 31.10 -16.33
C ALA A 143 -31.54 30.45 -17.46
N ASN A 144 -31.66 29.14 -17.48
CA ASN A 144 -32.41 28.38 -18.46
C ASN A 144 -33.81 28.11 -17.94
N GLU A 145 -34.82 28.34 -18.77
CA GLU A 145 -36.23 28.02 -18.46
C GLU A 145 -36.53 26.52 -18.58
N ALA A 146 -35.66 25.75 -19.28
CA ALA A 146 -35.81 24.31 -19.42
C ALA A 146 -35.44 23.58 -18.13
N LYS A 147 -36.39 22.92 -17.51
CA LYS A 147 -36.21 22.22 -16.18
C LYS A 147 -35.16 21.11 -16.17
N ASP A 148 -34.73 20.63 -17.35
CA ASP A 148 -33.86 19.45 -17.47
C ASP A 148 -32.43 19.75 -17.97
N GLU A 149 -32.08 21.02 -18.15
CA GLU A 149 -30.73 21.41 -18.60
C GLU A 149 -29.96 22.09 -17.47
N SER A 150 -28.66 21.85 -17.42
CA SER A 150 -27.78 22.54 -16.47
C SER A 150 -27.75 24.04 -16.80
N PRO A 151 -27.91 24.93 -15.82
CA PRO A 151 -27.76 26.37 -16.04
C PRO A 151 -26.28 26.76 -16.25
N PHE A 152 -25.34 25.82 -16.03
CA PHE A 152 -23.92 26.04 -16.26
C PHE A 152 -23.58 25.69 -17.72
N LEU A 153 -22.88 26.59 -18.37
CA LEU A 153 -22.41 26.43 -19.75
C LEU A 153 -20.89 26.37 -19.76
N LEU A 154 -20.33 25.36 -20.43
CA LEU A 154 -18.91 25.22 -20.63
C LEU A 154 -18.46 26.04 -21.85
N THR A 155 -17.65 27.08 -21.62
CA THR A 155 -17.14 27.94 -22.68
C THR A 155 -15.72 27.55 -23.11
N MET A 156 -14.92 26.94 -22.21
CA MET A 156 -13.59 26.42 -22.51
C MET A 156 -13.25 25.23 -21.60
N LEU A 157 -12.63 24.23 -22.18
CA LEU A 157 -12.09 23.08 -21.44
C LEU A 157 -10.68 22.79 -21.94
N LYS A 158 -9.70 22.93 -21.03
CA LYS A 158 -8.31 22.61 -21.29
C LYS A 158 -7.85 21.54 -20.31
N PRO A 159 -7.59 20.31 -20.75
CA PRO A 159 -6.99 19.27 -19.89
C PRO A 159 -5.63 19.73 -19.37
N ILE A 160 -5.38 19.43 -18.09
CA ILE A 160 -4.09 19.63 -17.42
C ILE A 160 -3.29 18.34 -17.61
N GLN A 161 -2.88 18.10 -18.85
CA GLN A 161 -2.07 16.96 -19.25
C GLN A 161 -1.45 17.24 -20.64
N MET A 162 -0.46 16.46 -20.99
CA MET A 162 0.17 16.59 -22.32
C MET A 162 -0.81 16.27 -23.44
N ALA A 163 -0.78 17.11 -24.46
CA ALA A 163 -1.64 16.96 -25.63
C ALA A 163 -1.15 15.89 -26.62
N GLY A 164 0.14 15.56 -26.60
CA GLY A 164 0.77 14.57 -27.46
C GLY A 164 2.15 14.19 -26.93
N PHE A 165 2.68 13.06 -27.40
CA PHE A 165 4.00 12.55 -27.04
C PHE A 165 4.71 12.06 -28.30
N ASP A 166 6.00 12.39 -28.42
CA ASP A 166 6.90 11.96 -29.49
C ASP A 166 7.86 10.90 -28.95
N LEU A 167 7.62 9.63 -29.29
CA LEU A 167 8.44 8.51 -28.84
C LEU A 167 9.84 8.54 -29.46
N ASP A 168 9.96 8.95 -30.73
CA ASP A 168 11.26 8.98 -31.42
C ASP A 168 12.17 10.05 -30.81
N ALA A 169 11.61 11.21 -30.48
CA ALA A 169 12.34 12.26 -29.73
C ALA A 169 12.76 11.79 -28.32
N HIS A 170 11.91 11.02 -27.64
CA HIS A 170 12.25 10.42 -26.34
C HIS A 170 13.42 9.45 -26.43
N ILE A 171 13.40 8.55 -27.44
CA ILE A 171 14.47 7.58 -27.69
C ILE A 171 15.77 8.30 -28.05
N GLU A 172 15.71 9.33 -28.86
CA GLU A 172 16.89 10.10 -29.25
C GLU A 172 17.48 10.87 -28.08
N GLY A 173 16.63 11.47 -27.25
CA GLY A 173 17.07 12.13 -26.02
C GLY A 173 17.75 11.15 -25.03
N ARG A 174 17.23 9.92 -24.88
CA ARG A 174 17.81 8.86 -24.03
C ARG A 174 19.27 8.55 -24.41
N LYS A 175 19.64 8.57 -25.67
CA LYS A 175 21.01 8.26 -26.14
C LYS A 175 22.09 9.20 -25.62
N GLN A 176 21.69 10.38 -25.11
CA GLN A 176 22.64 11.34 -24.54
C GLN A 176 23.11 10.96 -23.13
N PHE A 177 22.48 9.94 -22.49
CA PHE A 177 22.75 9.55 -21.12
C PHE A 177 23.42 8.18 -21.08
N THR A 178 24.32 7.99 -20.13
CA THR A 178 24.74 6.65 -19.72
C THR A 178 23.54 5.93 -19.10
N THR A 179 23.62 4.61 -18.99
CA THR A 179 22.53 3.82 -18.38
C THR A 179 22.29 4.24 -16.94
N GLN A 180 23.35 4.50 -16.17
CA GLN A 180 23.23 4.94 -14.78
C GLN A 180 22.59 6.33 -14.66
N GLU A 181 23.03 7.30 -15.45
CA GLU A 181 22.42 8.63 -15.47
C GLU A 181 20.93 8.57 -15.84
N TRP A 182 20.57 7.66 -16.76
CA TRP A 182 19.18 7.50 -17.15
C TRP A 182 18.33 6.87 -16.04
N ILE A 183 18.83 5.82 -15.38
CA ILE A 183 18.18 5.23 -14.22
C ILE A 183 17.98 6.29 -13.12
N ASP A 184 19.02 7.08 -12.84
CA ASP A 184 18.98 8.13 -11.83
C ASP A 184 17.96 9.24 -12.20
N ALA A 185 17.88 9.62 -13.48
CA ALA A 185 16.85 10.53 -13.98
C ALA A 185 15.42 9.99 -13.78
N LEU A 186 15.21 8.70 -14.04
CA LEU A 186 13.92 8.03 -13.82
C LEU A 186 13.56 7.98 -12.33
N ILE A 187 14.53 7.68 -11.46
CA ILE A 187 14.33 7.66 -10.00
C ILE A 187 13.98 9.06 -9.47
N ARG A 188 14.70 10.10 -9.92
CA ARG A 188 14.33 11.50 -9.61
C ARG A 188 12.92 11.83 -10.09
N SER A 189 12.52 11.31 -11.25
CA SER A 189 11.20 11.58 -11.84
C SER A 189 10.06 11.02 -11.00
N ILE A 190 10.25 9.93 -10.29
CA ILE A 190 9.28 9.39 -9.33
C ILE A 190 9.40 10.03 -7.93
N GLY A 191 10.25 11.04 -7.77
CA GLY A 191 10.38 11.85 -6.57
C GLY A 191 11.42 11.37 -5.55
N LEU A 192 12.25 10.36 -5.88
CA LEU A 192 13.26 9.80 -4.99
C LEU A 192 14.67 10.27 -5.35
N ASP A 193 15.53 10.39 -4.34
CA ASP A 193 16.96 10.71 -4.53
C ASP A 193 17.74 9.41 -4.86
N PRO A 194 18.31 9.29 -6.08
CA PRO A 194 19.06 8.11 -6.46
C PRO A 194 20.32 7.86 -5.63
N ALA A 195 20.89 8.89 -4.98
CA ALA A 195 22.07 8.74 -4.13
C ALA A 195 21.77 7.97 -2.83
N GLN A 196 20.51 7.93 -2.41
CA GLN A 196 20.05 7.20 -1.22
C GLN A 196 19.66 5.75 -1.52
N LEU A 197 19.70 5.32 -2.78
CA LEU A 197 19.22 4.01 -3.21
C LEU A 197 20.36 3.21 -3.86
N GLY A 198 20.53 1.96 -3.41
CA GLY A 198 21.38 0.99 -4.09
C GLY A 198 20.81 0.60 -5.46
N GLU A 199 21.67 0.05 -6.35
CA GLU A 199 21.30 -0.35 -7.71
C GLU A 199 20.08 -1.30 -7.75
N ARG A 200 20.04 -2.28 -6.86
CA ARG A 200 18.94 -3.23 -6.75
C ARG A 200 17.64 -2.55 -6.34
N ALA A 201 17.69 -1.64 -5.38
CA ALA A 201 16.54 -0.85 -4.94
C ALA A 201 15.98 0.03 -6.07
N LYS A 202 16.85 0.62 -6.89
CA LYS A 202 16.44 1.37 -8.09
C LYS A 202 15.67 0.47 -9.06
N LEU A 203 16.13 -0.76 -9.31
CA LEU A 203 15.42 -1.69 -10.19
C LEU A 203 14.04 -2.07 -9.64
N PHE A 204 13.88 -2.25 -8.32
CA PHE A 204 12.54 -2.46 -7.73
C PHE A 204 11.62 -1.26 -7.95
N GLN A 205 12.13 -0.03 -7.77
CA GLN A 205 11.34 1.17 -8.05
C GLN A 205 10.90 1.23 -9.53
N LEU A 206 11.79 0.91 -10.47
CA LEU A 206 11.45 0.86 -11.89
C LEU A 206 10.49 -0.29 -12.22
N THR A 207 10.55 -1.42 -11.52
CA THR A 207 9.62 -2.54 -11.70
C THR A 207 8.18 -2.13 -11.40
N ARG A 208 7.96 -1.23 -10.44
CA ARG A 208 6.63 -0.66 -10.15
C ARG A 208 6.04 0.12 -11.33
N LEU A 209 6.87 0.55 -12.29
CA LEU A 209 6.43 1.26 -13.49
C LEU A 209 6.03 0.31 -14.64
N ILE A 210 6.42 -0.95 -14.60
CA ILE A 210 6.12 -1.94 -15.68
C ILE A 210 4.62 -2.04 -15.98
N PRO A 211 3.69 -2.01 -15.01
CA PRO A 211 2.25 -2.06 -15.31
C PRO A 211 1.77 -0.96 -16.26
N TYR A 212 2.51 0.15 -16.37
CA TYR A 212 2.19 1.27 -17.25
C TYR A 212 2.75 1.09 -18.68
N CYS A 213 3.80 0.30 -18.88
CA CYS A 213 4.42 0.06 -20.19
C CYS A 213 4.26 -1.38 -20.72
N GLU A 214 3.66 -2.29 -19.96
CA GLU A 214 3.29 -3.64 -20.38
C GLU A 214 1.79 -3.88 -20.29
N ARG A 215 1.26 -4.70 -21.21
CA ARG A 215 -0.16 -5.10 -21.24
C ARG A 215 -0.36 -6.37 -20.43
N ASN A 216 -1.46 -6.41 -19.65
CA ASN A 216 -1.84 -7.59 -18.84
C ASN A 216 -0.65 -8.11 -18.01
N TYR A 217 0.05 -7.22 -17.36
CA TYR A 217 1.13 -7.55 -16.44
C TYR A 217 0.59 -7.64 -15.02
N ASN A 218 0.86 -8.76 -14.34
CA ASN A 218 0.34 -9.02 -13.00
C ASN A 218 1.51 -8.98 -12.01
N LEU A 219 1.53 -7.96 -11.17
CA LEU A 219 2.59 -7.68 -10.20
C LEU A 219 2.04 -7.85 -8.78
N VAL A 220 2.80 -8.49 -7.90
CA VAL A 220 2.56 -8.46 -6.46
C VAL A 220 3.76 -7.83 -5.74
N GLU A 221 3.47 -7.03 -4.73
CA GLU A 221 4.45 -6.48 -3.81
C GLU A 221 3.95 -6.60 -2.38
N LEU A 222 4.58 -7.47 -1.59
CA LEU A 222 4.29 -7.63 -0.18
C LEU A 222 5.53 -7.30 0.65
N GLY A 223 5.35 -6.63 1.79
CA GLY A 223 6.47 -6.24 2.64
C GLY A 223 6.08 -5.22 3.70
N PRO A 224 7.04 -4.70 4.48
CA PRO A 224 6.78 -3.79 5.59
C PRO A 224 6.09 -2.50 5.15
N LYS A 225 5.47 -1.82 6.11
CA LYS A 225 4.83 -0.51 5.89
C LYS A 225 5.87 0.58 5.62
N GLY A 226 5.48 1.63 4.88
CA GLY A 226 6.30 2.82 4.70
C GLY A 226 7.30 2.77 3.54
N THR A 227 7.28 1.73 2.69
CA THR A 227 8.18 1.59 1.52
C THR A 227 7.66 2.24 0.24
N GLY A 228 6.60 3.06 0.32
CA GLY A 228 6.06 3.82 -0.82
C GLY A 228 5.31 2.99 -1.86
N LYS A 229 4.90 1.76 -1.56
CA LYS A 229 4.17 0.87 -2.47
C LYS A 229 2.99 1.54 -3.16
N SER A 230 2.11 2.14 -2.37
CA SER A 230 0.86 2.74 -2.86
C SER A 230 1.08 4.07 -3.57
N HIS A 231 2.14 4.81 -3.23
CA HIS A 231 2.42 6.15 -3.75
C HIS A 231 2.58 6.17 -5.28
N VAL A 232 3.35 5.23 -5.83
CA VAL A 232 3.57 5.14 -7.29
C VAL A 232 2.25 4.93 -8.05
N PHE A 233 1.33 4.16 -7.49
CA PHE A 233 0.06 3.85 -8.16
C PHE A 233 -1.03 4.92 -7.95
N SER A 234 -0.90 5.78 -6.93
CA SER A 234 -1.86 6.86 -6.66
C SER A 234 -1.50 8.20 -7.31
N GLU A 235 -0.20 8.53 -7.34
CA GLU A 235 0.27 9.88 -7.68
C GLU A 235 1.01 9.96 -9.01
N PHE A 236 1.56 8.84 -9.50
CA PHE A 236 2.50 8.84 -10.60
C PHE A 236 1.84 9.04 -11.97
N SER A 237 0.67 8.48 -12.24
CA SER A 237 0.18 8.42 -13.62
C SER A 237 -1.32 8.68 -13.75
N PRO A 238 -1.73 9.51 -14.76
CA PRO A 238 -3.13 9.67 -15.12
C PRO A 238 -3.72 8.42 -15.81
N HIS A 239 -2.91 7.36 -16.01
CA HIS A 239 -3.33 6.11 -16.68
C HIS A 239 -3.53 4.94 -15.70
N GLY A 240 -3.34 5.15 -14.40
CA GLY A 240 -3.55 4.17 -13.36
C GLY A 240 -4.65 4.57 -12.39
N ILE A 241 -5.21 3.58 -11.72
CA ILE A 241 -6.12 3.78 -10.60
C ILE A 241 -5.72 2.90 -9.44
N LEU A 242 -5.68 3.49 -8.25
CA LEU A 242 -5.48 2.78 -6.99
C LEU A 242 -6.82 2.55 -6.31
N ILE A 243 -7.10 1.30 -5.96
CA ILE A 243 -8.27 0.90 -5.19
C ILE A 243 -7.79 0.67 -3.76
N SER A 244 -8.12 1.60 -2.85
CA SER A 244 -7.70 1.52 -1.45
C SER A 244 -8.79 0.91 -0.58
N GLY A 245 -8.38 0.08 0.40
CA GLY A 245 -9.13 -0.27 1.63
C GLY A 245 -10.45 -0.98 1.49
N GLY A 246 -10.99 -1.15 0.31
CA GLY A 246 -12.34 -1.62 0.09
C GLY A 246 -12.47 -2.85 -0.80
N GLU A 247 -13.51 -3.61 -0.57
CA GLU A 247 -13.96 -4.64 -1.50
C GLU A 247 -14.47 -3.96 -2.78
N VAL A 248 -13.81 -4.22 -3.89
CA VAL A 248 -14.30 -3.83 -5.21
C VAL A 248 -15.35 -4.85 -5.65
N THR A 249 -16.49 -4.38 -6.14
CA THR A 249 -17.49 -5.28 -6.70
C THR A 249 -17.11 -5.71 -8.11
N PRO A 250 -17.49 -6.95 -8.55
CA PRO A 250 -17.28 -7.38 -9.93
C PRO A 250 -17.88 -6.41 -10.96
N ALA A 251 -19.00 -5.75 -10.63
CA ALA A 251 -19.64 -4.75 -11.48
C ALA A 251 -18.80 -3.50 -11.69
N LYS A 252 -18.11 -3.04 -10.63
CA LYS A 252 -17.23 -1.86 -10.69
C LYS A 252 -15.91 -2.19 -11.41
N LEU A 253 -15.38 -3.42 -11.19
CA LEU A 253 -14.08 -3.82 -11.74
C LEU A 253 -14.19 -4.23 -13.21
N PHE A 254 -15.20 -4.99 -13.60
CA PHE A 254 -15.32 -5.61 -14.91
C PHE A 254 -16.49 -5.07 -15.75
N VAL A 255 -17.72 -5.48 -15.52
CA VAL A 255 -18.93 -5.03 -16.20
C VAL A 255 -20.09 -4.94 -15.23
N ASN A 256 -20.86 -3.87 -15.35
CA ASN A 256 -22.15 -3.75 -14.70
C ASN A 256 -23.25 -4.35 -15.61
N ASN A 257 -23.79 -5.52 -15.26
CA ASN A 257 -24.76 -6.24 -16.07
C ASN A 257 -26.10 -5.50 -16.29
N SER A 258 -26.46 -4.60 -15.35
CA SER A 258 -27.72 -3.84 -15.47
C SER A 258 -27.61 -2.69 -16.46
N THR A 259 -26.43 -2.11 -16.64
CA THR A 259 -26.21 -0.94 -17.48
C THR A 259 -25.35 -1.22 -18.72
N GLY A 260 -24.71 -2.40 -18.80
CA GLY A 260 -23.72 -2.72 -19.82
C GLY A 260 -22.40 -1.91 -19.70
N LYS A 261 -22.27 -1.04 -18.68
CA LYS A 261 -21.08 -0.19 -18.51
C LYS A 261 -19.87 -1.02 -18.17
N ILE A 262 -18.79 -0.90 -18.96
CA ILE A 262 -17.50 -1.55 -18.72
C ILE A 262 -16.87 -0.95 -17.45
N GLY A 263 -16.23 -1.80 -16.66
CA GLY A 263 -15.59 -1.41 -15.40
C GLY A 263 -14.14 -0.96 -15.56
N LEU A 264 -13.45 -0.81 -14.42
CA LEU A 264 -12.11 -0.22 -14.34
C LEU A 264 -11.08 -0.90 -15.24
N VAL A 265 -11.10 -2.23 -15.31
CA VAL A 265 -10.14 -3.02 -16.10
C VAL A 265 -10.24 -2.75 -17.62
N GLY A 266 -11.40 -2.29 -18.10
CA GLY A 266 -11.57 -1.95 -19.50
C GLY A 266 -11.11 -0.54 -19.88
N TYR A 267 -10.80 0.31 -18.91
CA TYR A 267 -10.47 1.71 -19.15
C TYR A 267 -9.05 2.11 -18.78
N TRP A 268 -8.50 1.53 -17.71
CA TRP A 268 -7.21 1.90 -17.17
C TRP A 268 -6.08 1.02 -17.71
N ASP A 269 -4.90 1.60 -17.89
CA ASP A 269 -3.70 0.85 -18.25
C ASP A 269 -3.17 0.03 -17.06
N CYS A 270 -3.33 0.56 -15.84
CA CYS A 270 -2.99 -0.11 -14.60
C CYS A 270 -4.12 0.00 -13.57
N VAL A 271 -4.51 -1.12 -12.98
CA VAL A 271 -5.43 -1.18 -11.83
C VAL A 271 -4.65 -1.76 -10.65
N ALA A 272 -4.37 -0.93 -9.66
CA ALA A 272 -3.67 -1.32 -8.46
C ALA A 272 -4.63 -1.52 -7.30
N PHE A 273 -4.41 -2.59 -6.52
CA PHE A 273 -5.16 -2.91 -5.32
C PHE A 273 -4.27 -2.66 -4.11
N ASP A 274 -4.61 -1.63 -3.34
CA ASP A 274 -3.93 -1.31 -2.09
C ASP A 274 -4.52 -2.09 -0.91
N GLU A 275 -3.69 -2.30 0.09
CA GLU A 275 -4.06 -3.14 1.23
C GLU A 275 -4.61 -4.51 0.81
N PHE A 276 -4.07 -5.07 -0.30
CA PHE A 276 -4.54 -6.36 -0.82
C PHE A 276 -4.30 -7.51 0.17
N ALA A 277 -3.23 -7.43 0.96
CA ALA A 277 -2.97 -8.33 2.07
C ALA A 277 -3.93 -8.06 3.25
N GLY A 278 -4.28 -9.12 3.96
CA GLY A 278 -5.15 -9.08 5.14
C GLY A 278 -5.95 -10.37 5.27
N LYS A 279 -5.47 -11.31 6.11
CA LYS A 279 -6.10 -12.63 6.36
C LYS A 279 -7.58 -12.55 6.73
N ASN A 280 -8.01 -11.43 7.32
CA ASN A 280 -9.39 -11.22 7.77
C ASN A 280 -10.33 -10.67 6.69
N LYS A 281 -9.80 -10.28 5.54
CA LYS A 281 -10.63 -9.83 4.42
C LYS A 281 -11.35 -11.02 3.80
N ARG A 282 -12.62 -10.86 3.48
CA ARG A 282 -13.47 -11.89 2.87
C ARG A 282 -13.99 -11.42 1.52
N PRO A 283 -13.14 -11.30 0.51
CA PRO A 283 -13.60 -10.94 -0.83
C PRO A 283 -14.53 -12.01 -1.37
N LYS A 284 -15.48 -11.60 -2.20
CA LYS A 284 -16.44 -12.54 -2.81
C LYS A 284 -15.69 -13.51 -3.74
N PRO A 285 -15.94 -14.82 -3.65
CA PRO A 285 -15.29 -15.82 -4.51
C PRO A 285 -15.42 -15.50 -6.01
N ASP A 286 -16.57 -15.01 -6.45
CA ASP A 286 -16.84 -14.66 -7.84
C ASP A 286 -15.80 -13.68 -8.44
N ILE A 287 -15.29 -12.73 -7.62
CA ILE A 287 -14.29 -11.76 -8.11
C ILE A 287 -12.95 -12.43 -8.38
N VAL A 288 -12.59 -13.41 -7.54
CA VAL A 288 -11.33 -14.15 -7.69
C VAL A 288 -11.35 -15.00 -8.97
N ASP A 289 -12.47 -15.64 -9.25
CA ASP A 289 -12.62 -16.48 -10.45
C ASP A 289 -12.60 -15.63 -11.74
N ILE A 290 -13.25 -14.47 -11.73
CA ILE A 290 -13.19 -13.54 -12.88
C ILE A 290 -11.76 -12.98 -13.03
N LEU A 291 -11.07 -12.64 -11.94
CA LEU A 291 -9.66 -12.20 -11.98
C LEU A 291 -8.75 -13.29 -12.55
N LYS A 292 -8.86 -14.54 -12.07
CA LYS A 292 -8.11 -15.68 -12.61
C LYS A 292 -8.32 -15.85 -14.12
N ASN A 293 -9.56 -15.74 -14.58
CA ASN A 293 -9.87 -15.81 -16.00
C ASN A 293 -9.28 -14.65 -16.80
N TYR A 294 -9.38 -13.43 -16.27
CA TYR A 294 -8.81 -12.24 -16.91
C TYR A 294 -7.28 -12.33 -16.99
N MET A 295 -6.60 -12.69 -15.91
CA MET A 295 -5.14 -12.84 -15.87
C MET A 295 -4.64 -13.91 -16.86
N ALA A 296 -5.43 -14.97 -17.11
CA ALA A 296 -5.07 -16.03 -18.05
C ALA A 296 -5.39 -15.67 -19.51
N ASN A 297 -6.58 -15.13 -19.75
CA ASN A 297 -7.16 -15.04 -21.10
C ASN A 297 -7.18 -13.62 -21.66
N LYS A 298 -6.75 -12.61 -20.86
CA LYS A 298 -6.80 -11.18 -21.25
C LYS A 298 -8.22 -10.70 -21.60
N SER A 299 -9.20 -11.42 -21.13
CA SER A 299 -10.62 -11.18 -21.36
C SER A 299 -11.44 -11.63 -20.17
N PHE A 300 -12.61 -11.05 -20.05
CA PHE A 300 -13.58 -11.44 -19.05
C PHE A 300 -14.97 -11.49 -19.67
N SER A 301 -15.81 -12.38 -19.18
CA SER A 301 -17.23 -12.43 -19.52
C SER A 301 -18.05 -12.28 -18.25
N ARG A 302 -19.03 -11.39 -18.32
CA ARG A 302 -20.06 -11.28 -17.31
C ARG A 302 -21.38 -10.98 -18.03
N GLY A 303 -22.19 -12.03 -18.19
CA GLY A 303 -23.38 -11.95 -19.05
C GLY A 303 -23.13 -12.57 -20.41
N ILE A 304 -23.58 -11.92 -21.48
CA ILE A 304 -23.66 -12.51 -22.84
C ILE A 304 -22.38 -12.28 -23.67
N GLU A 305 -21.64 -11.20 -23.41
CA GLU A 305 -20.48 -10.83 -24.23
C GLU A 305 -19.16 -11.04 -23.51
N GLN A 306 -18.15 -11.50 -24.26
CA GLN A 306 -16.77 -11.55 -23.83
C GLN A 306 -16.07 -10.23 -24.20
N VAL A 307 -15.52 -9.55 -23.20
CA VAL A 307 -14.79 -8.29 -23.38
C VAL A 307 -13.30 -8.54 -23.22
N THR A 308 -12.50 -8.12 -24.19
CA THR A 308 -11.05 -8.09 -24.09
C THR A 308 -10.60 -6.80 -23.43
N ALA A 309 -9.56 -6.88 -22.59
CA ALA A 309 -8.96 -5.72 -21.94
C ALA A 309 -7.45 -5.89 -21.80
N GLU A 310 -6.75 -4.77 -21.64
CA GLU A 310 -5.29 -4.73 -21.62
C GLU A 310 -4.70 -4.26 -20.28
N ALA A 311 -5.55 -3.97 -19.28
CA ALA A 311 -5.10 -3.46 -18.01
C ALA A 311 -4.13 -4.42 -17.33
N SER A 312 -3.05 -3.89 -16.81
CA SER A 312 -2.15 -4.57 -15.89
C SER A 312 -2.70 -4.50 -14.48
N LEU A 313 -2.42 -5.50 -13.66
CA LEU A 313 -2.88 -5.59 -12.28
C LEU A 313 -1.69 -5.51 -11.33
N ALA A 314 -1.76 -4.63 -10.33
CA ALA A 314 -0.76 -4.55 -9.27
C ALA A 314 -1.44 -4.81 -7.92
N PHE A 315 -0.92 -5.76 -7.15
CA PHE A 315 -1.43 -6.14 -5.85
C PHE A 315 -0.40 -5.75 -4.80
N VAL A 316 -0.70 -4.74 -3.99
CA VAL A 316 0.22 -4.25 -2.96
C VAL A 316 -0.36 -4.46 -1.57
N GLY A 317 0.49 -4.92 -0.65
CA GLY A 317 0.06 -5.23 0.69
C GLY A 317 1.20 -5.23 1.72
N ASN A 318 0.81 -5.30 2.99
CA ASN A 318 1.77 -5.34 4.08
C ASN A 318 1.89 -6.76 4.61
N THR A 319 3.12 -7.19 4.95
CA THR A 319 3.38 -8.45 5.64
C THR A 319 3.26 -8.26 7.16
N SER A 320 2.78 -9.31 7.82
CA SER A 320 2.65 -9.37 9.28
C SER A 320 3.92 -9.85 9.97
N HIS A 321 4.76 -10.60 9.25
CA HIS A 321 5.98 -11.20 9.75
C HIS A 321 7.19 -10.81 8.90
N ASP A 322 8.38 -11.04 9.45
CA ASP A 322 9.62 -10.92 8.70
C ASP A 322 9.82 -12.08 7.71
N VAL A 323 10.73 -11.90 6.76
CA VAL A 323 10.98 -12.89 5.71
C VAL A 323 11.47 -14.22 6.27
N SER A 324 12.28 -14.21 7.32
CA SER A 324 12.83 -15.44 7.92
C SER A 324 11.73 -16.29 8.55
N TYR A 325 10.76 -15.65 9.20
CA TYR A 325 9.59 -16.34 9.71
C TYR A 325 8.73 -16.92 8.58
N MET A 326 8.42 -16.09 7.56
CA MET A 326 7.58 -16.52 6.44
C MET A 326 8.16 -17.73 5.70
N ILE A 327 9.46 -17.74 5.40
CA ILE A 327 10.09 -18.89 4.73
C ILE A 327 10.23 -20.12 5.63
N ASN A 328 10.28 -19.95 6.95
CA ASN A 328 10.41 -21.05 7.90
C ASN A 328 9.06 -21.67 8.29
N GLN A 329 8.07 -20.86 8.61
CA GLN A 329 6.82 -21.28 9.21
C GLN A 329 5.66 -21.34 8.22
N THR A 330 5.63 -20.45 7.23
CA THR A 330 4.52 -20.26 6.30
C THR A 330 5.02 -20.20 4.85
N ASP A 331 4.65 -19.15 4.14
CA ASP A 331 5.10 -18.82 2.78
C ASP A 331 5.02 -17.31 2.56
N LEU A 332 5.60 -16.82 1.46
CA LEU A 332 5.66 -15.39 1.17
C LEU A 332 4.31 -14.78 0.77
N PHE A 333 3.26 -15.58 0.58
CA PHE A 333 1.90 -15.14 0.30
C PHE A 333 0.96 -15.28 1.52
N GLU A 334 1.48 -15.63 2.69
CA GLU A 334 0.68 -15.94 3.89
C GLU A 334 -0.34 -14.87 4.29
N ASP A 335 -0.04 -13.60 3.99
CA ASP A 335 -0.90 -12.46 4.33
C ASP A 335 -2.03 -12.22 3.32
N LEU A 336 -2.08 -12.96 2.22
CA LEU A 336 -3.21 -12.87 1.31
C LEU A 336 -4.49 -13.43 1.96
N PRO A 337 -5.66 -12.83 1.67
CA PRO A 337 -6.93 -13.46 2.01
C PRO A 337 -7.00 -14.89 1.47
N ALA A 338 -7.60 -15.82 2.23
CA ALA A 338 -7.62 -17.26 1.90
C ALA A 338 -8.12 -17.57 0.48
N VAL A 339 -9.03 -16.77 -0.06
CA VAL A 339 -9.56 -16.94 -1.44
C VAL A 339 -8.56 -16.54 -2.53
N TYR A 340 -7.53 -15.75 -2.22
CA TYR A 340 -6.42 -15.38 -3.11
C TYR A 340 -5.17 -16.21 -2.85
N HIS A 341 -5.09 -16.88 -1.71
CA HIS A 341 -4.04 -17.86 -1.41
C HIS A 341 -4.36 -19.18 -2.13
N ASP A 342 -4.54 -19.10 -3.42
CA ASP A 342 -4.97 -20.13 -4.36
C ASP A 342 -3.85 -20.33 -5.39
N SER A 343 -3.37 -21.55 -5.56
CA SER A 343 -2.24 -21.84 -6.45
C SER A 343 -2.51 -21.41 -7.88
N ALA A 344 -3.75 -21.50 -8.35
CA ALA A 344 -4.11 -21.06 -9.70
C ALA A 344 -4.13 -19.55 -9.83
N PHE A 345 -4.43 -18.78 -8.79
CA PHE A 345 -4.30 -17.31 -8.78
C PHE A 345 -2.81 -16.92 -8.73
N ILE A 346 -2.04 -17.50 -7.81
CA ILE A 346 -0.62 -17.17 -7.61
C ILE A 346 0.19 -17.49 -8.87
N ASP A 347 -0.06 -18.61 -9.55
CA ASP A 347 0.66 -19.01 -10.78
C ASP A 347 0.50 -18.02 -11.95
N ARG A 348 -0.49 -17.11 -11.87
CA ARG A 348 -0.72 -16.06 -12.86
C ARG A 348 -0.03 -14.74 -12.54
N ILE A 349 0.67 -14.66 -11.41
CA ILE A 349 1.49 -13.51 -11.02
C ILE A 349 2.82 -13.57 -11.78
N HIS A 350 3.13 -12.54 -12.55
CA HIS A 350 4.35 -12.50 -13.36
C HIS A 350 5.60 -12.19 -12.54
N ALA A 351 5.49 -11.32 -11.53
CA ALA A 351 6.60 -10.92 -10.69
C ALA A 351 6.15 -10.65 -9.23
N TYR A 352 7.05 -10.98 -8.30
CA TYR A 352 6.94 -10.66 -6.88
C TYR A 352 8.06 -9.72 -6.48
N ILE A 353 7.74 -8.48 -6.12
CA ILE A 353 8.68 -7.54 -5.51
C ILE A 353 8.76 -7.84 -4.02
N PRO A 354 9.95 -8.21 -3.50
CA PRO A 354 10.18 -8.44 -2.08
C PRO A 354 10.24 -7.10 -1.34
N GLY A 355 9.12 -6.67 -0.77
CA GLY A 355 9.03 -5.36 -0.12
C GLY A 355 9.96 -5.20 1.10
N TRP A 356 10.49 -6.30 1.66
CA TRP A 356 11.52 -6.28 2.71
C TRP A 356 12.93 -5.92 2.19
N GLU A 357 13.16 -5.95 0.88
CA GLU A 357 14.37 -5.43 0.25
C GLU A 357 14.24 -3.95 -0.16
N VAL A 358 13.08 -3.35 0.04
CA VAL A 358 12.82 -1.95 -0.28
C VAL A 358 12.89 -1.12 1.00
N ASP A 359 13.72 -0.09 0.99
CA ASP A 359 13.90 0.79 2.14
C ASP A 359 12.61 1.49 2.56
N ILE A 360 12.44 1.66 3.87
CA ILE A 360 11.40 2.53 4.41
C ILE A 360 11.73 3.98 4.04
N ILE A 361 10.79 4.65 3.40
CA ILE A 361 11.01 6.01 2.91
C ILE A 361 11.17 6.98 4.08
N ARG A 362 12.29 7.69 4.09
CA ARG A 362 12.61 8.77 5.01
C ARG A 362 12.59 10.12 4.28
N GLY A 363 12.57 11.20 5.05
CA GLY A 363 12.51 12.55 4.49
C GLY A 363 13.69 12.92 3.60
N ASP A 364 14.88 12.36 3.88
CA ASP A 364 16.13 12.54 3.13
C ASP A 364 16.17 11.77 1.80
N MET A 365 15.25 10.84 1.59
CA MET A 365 15.16 10.06 0.36
C MET A 365 14.36 10.74 -0.77
N PHE A 366 13.79 11.91 -0.52
CA PHE A 366 13.08 12.63 -1.57
C PHE A 366 14.04 13.53 -2.36
N SER A 367 13.92 13.46 -3.69
CA SER A 367 14.72 14.31 -4.57
C SER A 367 14.34 15.79 -4.46
N SER A 368 15.36 16.65 -4.48
CA SER A 368 15.23 18.10 -4.66
C SER A 368 15.65 18.54 -6.08
N ASP A 369 16.14 17.61 -6.89
CA ASP A 369 16.73 17.87 -8.18
C ASP A 369 15.71 17.80 -9.32
N TYR A 370 16.17 18.02 -10.54
CA TYR A 370 15.34 17.92 -11.73
C TYR A 370 15.05 16.46 -12.10
N GLY A 371 13.81 16.22 -12.46
CA GLY A 371 13.31 14.96 -13.03
C GLY A 371 12.24 15.25 -14.07
N PHE A 372 11.86 14.26 -14.85
CA PHE A 372 10.77 14.41 -15.81
C PHE A 372 9.47 14.81 -15.11
N ILE A 373 8.70 15.67 -15.75
CA ILE A 373 7.30 15.90 -15.37
C ILE A 373 6.62 14.52 -15.41
N VAL A 374 5.91 14.17 -14.33
CA VAL A 374 5.29 12.85 -14.20
C VAL A 374 4.36 12.51 -15.36
N ASP A 375 3.61 13.50 -15.87
CA ASP A 375 2.74 13.32 -17.03
C ASP A 375 3.53 13.01 -18.32
N TYR A 376 4.72 13.60 -18.50
CA TYR A 376 5.60 13.25 -19.63
C TYR A 376 6.07 11.80 -19.55
N LEU A 377 6.54 11.38 -18.38
CA LEU A 377 7.00 10.00 -18.19
C LEU A 377 5.84 8.99 -18.32
N ALA A 378 4.65 9.35 -17.86
CA ALA A 378 3.45 8.52 -18.03
C ALA A 378 3.07 8.32 -19.50
N GLU A 379 3.18 9.37 -20.33
CA GLU A 379 2.94 9.26 -21.78
C GLU A 379 4.05 8.47 -22.48
N ALA A 380 5.30 8.59 -22.05
CA ALA A 380 6.42 7.77 -22.55
C ALA A 380 6.14 6.28 -22.31
N LEU A 381 5.82 5.91 -21.08
CA LEU A 381 5.51 4.53 -20.69
C LEU A 381 4.30 3.99 -21.48
N ARG A 382 3.26 4.80 -21.63
CA ARG A 382 2.07 4.42 -22.39
C ARG A 382 2.38 4.22 -23.87
N SER A 383 3.22 5.05 -24.46
CA SER A 383 3.62 4.91 -25.88
C SER A 383 4.43 3.64 -26.07
N LEU A 384 5.33 3.30 -25.14
CA LEU A 384 6.10 2.06 -25.13
C LEU A 384 5.23 0.81 -24.95
N ARG A 385 4.02 0.94 -24.39
CA ARG A 385 3.06 -0.16 -24.22
C ARG A 385 2.63 -0.82 -25.53
N ALA A 386 2.69 -0.09 -26.64
CA ALA A 386 2.38 -0.63 -27.95
C ALA A 386 3.48 -1.51 -28.54
N LEU A 387 4.69 -1.45 -28.01
CA LEU A 387 5.86 -2.18 -28.48
C LEU A 387 6.01 -3.53 -27.74
N ASP A 388 6.69 -4.48 -28.39
CA ASP A 388 7.03 -5.77 -27.79
C ASP A 388 8.56 -5.94 -27.77
N TYR A 389 9.13 -6.09 -26.57
CA TYR A 389 10.56 -6.33 -26.34
C TYR A 389 10.82 -7.72 -25.79
N SER A 390 9.79 -8.54 -25.62
CA SER A 390 9.91 -9.88 -25.02
C SER A 390 10.80 -10.85 -25.78
N GLY A 391 11.03 -10.60 -27.07
CA GLY A 391 11.84 -11.44 -27.94
C GLY A 391 13.33 -11.04 -28.04
N LEU A 392 13.72 -9.85 -27.55
CA LEU A 392 15.08 -9.31 -27.75
C LEU A 392 16.18 -10.22 -27.20
N TYR A 393 15.98 -10.81 -26.04
CA TYR A 393 16.96 -11.70 -25.39
C TYR A 393 17.40 -12.85 -26.30
N ARG A 394 16.53 -13.30 -27.22
CA ARG A 394 16.82 -14.46 -28.09
C ARG A 394 18.00 -14.26 -29.03
N GLU A 395 18.42 -13.05 -29.26
CA GLU A 395 19.60 -12.77 -30.05
C GLU A 395 20.89 -13.23 -29.34
N ARG A 396 20.94 -13.06 -28.01
CA ARG A 396 22.14 -13.23 -27.19
C ARG A 396 22.06 -14.37 -26.17
N PHE A 397 20.85 -14.66 -25.67
CA PHE A 397 20.65 -15.57 -24.54
C PHE A 397 19.69 -16.73 -24.85
N GLU A 398 19.76 -17.74 -24.02
CA GLU A 398 18.88 -18.91 -24.00
C GLU A 398 18.37 -19.13 -22.58
N LEU A 399 17.10 -19.48 -22.43
CA LEU A 399 16.46 -19.85 -21.16
C LEU A 399 16.35 -21.37 -21.04
N SER A 400 16.45 -21.89 -19.81
CA SER A 400 16.27 -23.32 -19.53
C SER A 400 14.90 -23.83 -20.02
N ASP A 401 14.91 -25.08 -20.51
CA ASP A 401 13.66 -25.76 -20.93
C ASP A 401 12.78 -26.19 -19.75
N ASP A 402 13.29 -26.16 -18.51
CA ASP A 402 12.54 -26.43 -17.28
C ASP A 402 11.44 -25.39 -17.03
N LEU A 403 11.58 -24.19 -17.60
CA LEU A 403 10.60 -23.10 -17.44
C LEU A 403 9.30 -23.43 -18.18
N SER A 404 8.19 -23.48 -17.45
CA SER A 404 6.87 -23.60 -18.05
C SER A 404 6.51 -22.37 -18.93
N THR A 405 5.48 -22.49 -19.75
CA THR A 405 5.00 -21.37 -20.57
C THR A 405 4.65 -20.14 -19.73
N ARG A 406 4.07 -20.32 -18.54
CA ARG A 406 3.73 -19.23 -17.63
C ARG A 406 4.97 -18.62 -16.98
N ASP A 407 5.97 -19.44 -16.64
CA ASP A 407 7.22 -18.93 -16.09
C ASP A 407 7.95 -18.08 -17.13
N ARG A 408 7.99 -18.54 -18.38
CA ARG A 408 8.55 -17.79 -19.51
C ARG A 408 7.77 -16.48 -19.74
N ASP A 409 6.42 -16.51 -19.73
CA ASP A 409 5.60 -15.29 -19.91
C ASP A 409 5.88 -14.28 -18.80
N GLY A 410 5.94 -14.70 -17.53
CA GLY A 410 6.25 -13.85 -16.39
C GLY A 410 7.64 -13.20 -16.47
N VAL A 411 8.67 -14.00 -16.79
CA VAL A 411 10.04 -13.52 -17.00
C VAL A 411 10.10 -12.53 -18.16
N LEU A 412 9.53 -12.90 -19.30
CA LEU A 412 9.67 -12.10 -20.53
C LEU A 412 8.89 -10.79 -20.49
N LYS A 413 7.75 -10.75 -19.79
CA LYS A 413 7.03 -9.48 -19.57
C LYS A 413 7.78 -8.56 -18.62
N THR A 414 8.37 -9.10 -17.55
CA THR A 414 9.18 -8.30 -16.63
C THR A 414 10.42 -7.76 -17.33
N TYR A 415 11.12 -8.62 -18.07
CA TYR A 415 12.27 -8.25 -18.90
C TYR A 415 11.91 -7.19 -19.94
N SER A 416 10.83 -7.40 -20.72
CA SER A 416 10.35 -6.45 -21.73
C SER A 416 10.03 -5.09 -21.10
N GLY A 417 9.36 -5.08 -19.95
CA GLY A 417 9.02 -3.85 -19.24
C GLY A 417 10.25 -3.06 -18.81
N LEU A 418 11.22 -3.70 -18.17
CA LEU A 418 12.48 -3.05 -17.78
C LEU A 418 13.29 -2.59 -18.99
N MET A 419 13.37 -3.41 -20.04
CA MET A 419 14.04 -3.03 -21.28
C MET A 419 13.40 -1.81 -21.93
N LYS A 420 12.08 -1.70 -21.96
CA LYS A 420 11.35 -0.51 -22.45
C LYS A 420 11.66 0.74 -21.64
N ILE A 421 11.71 0.60 -20.32
CA ILE A 421 11.94 1.71 -19.39
C ILE A 421 13.39 2.21 -19.47
N ILE A 422 14.36 1.30 -19.47
CA ILE A 422 15.78 1.63 -19.36
C ILE A 422 16.42 1.81 -20.74
N PHE A 423 16.06 0.98 -21.71
CA PHE A 423 16.63 0.91 -23.06
C PHE A 423 15.56 1.04 -24.16
N PRO A 424 14.80 2.18 -24.21
CA PRO A 424 13.74 2.33 -25.20
C PRO A 424 14.25 2.27 -26.65
N GLY A 425 15.54 2.54 -26.89
CA GLY A 425 16.22 2.41 -28.18
C GLY A 425 16.72 1.00 -28.51
N LYS A 426 16.55 0.00 -27.60
CA LYS A 426 17.06 -1.40 -27.72
C LYS A 426 18.59 -1.46 -27.78
N ASP A 427 19.28 -0.55 -27.18
CA ASP A 427 20.73 -0.32 -27.26
C ASP A 427 21.51 -0.85 -26.04
N ALA A 428 20.92 -1.77 -25.28
CA ALA A 428 21.56 -2.41 -24.14
C ALA A 428 22.79 -3.24 -24.57
N THR A 429 23.84 -3.18 -23.78
CA THR A 429 24.97 -4.11 -23.90
C THR A 429 24.57 -5.52 -23.46
N ALA A 430 25.36 -6.52 -23.79
CA ALA A 430 25.09 -7.92 -23.41
C ALA A 430 25.08 -8.09 -21.87
N GLU A 431 25.91 -7.34 -21.16
CA GLU A 431 26.00 -7.39 -19.69
C GLU A 431 24.79 -6.75 -19.04
N GLU A 432 24.37 -5.57 -19.52
CA GLU A 432 23.16 -4.88 -19.03
C GLU A 432 21.90 -5.72 -19.28
N GLU A 433 21.81 -6.31 -20.47
CA GLU A 433 20.71 -7.19 -20.84
C GLU A 433 20.68 -8.45 -19.97
N ALA A 434 21.85 -9.07 -19.68
CA ALA A 434 21.96 -10.20 -18.78
C ALA A 434 21.47 -9.86 -17.36
N ARG A 435 21.88 -8.71 -16.82
CA ARG A 435 21.41 -8.23 -15.50
C ARG A 435 19.90 -8.06 -15.45
N ILE A 436 19.31 -7.47 -16.47
CA ILE A 436 17.83 -7.28 -16.53
C ILE A 436 17.13 -8.64 -16.64
N LEU A 437 17.68 -9.56 -17.45
CA LEU A 437 17.11 -10.90 -17.61
C LEU A 437 17.18 -11.70 -16.30
N GLU A 438 18.32 -11.70 -15.63
CA GLU A 438 18.54 -12.36 -14.35
C GLU A 438 17.58 -11.82 -13.27
N PHE A 439 17.45 -10.49 -13.16
CA PHE A 439 16.54 -9.84 -12.23
C PHE A 439 15.09 -10.19 -12.53
N ALA A 440 14.67 -10.19 -13.79
CA ALA A 440 13.32 -10.59 -14.20
C ALA A 440 13.03 -12.07 -13.86
N MET A 441 14.02 -12.93 -14.04
CA MET A 441 13.93 -14.36 -13.68
C MET A 441 13.79 -14.55 -12.17
N GLU A 442 14.55 -13.80 -11.37
CA GLU A 442 14.46 -13.85 -9.91
C GLU A 442 13.07 -13.49 -9.40
N LEU A 443 12.46 -12.41 -9.92
CA LEU A 443 11.11 -11.99 -9.51
C LEU A 443 10.06 -13.08 -9.79
N ARG A 444 10.14 -13.77 -10.92
CA ARG A 444 9.23 -14.88 -11.22
C ARG A 444 9.60 -16.16 -10.46
N LYS A 445 10.87 -16.46 -10.27
CA LYS A 445 11.34 -17.59 -9.47
C LYS A 445 10.73 -17.53 -8.07
N ARG A 446 10.71 -16.36 -7.43
CA ARG A 446 10.10 -16.16 -6.11
C ARG A 446 8.66 -16.62 -6.07
N VAL A 447 7.87 -16.31 -7.10
CA VAL A 447 6.49 -16.81 -7.22
C VAL A 447 6.46 -18.33 -7.36
N LYS A 448 7.30 -18.90 -8.22
CA LYS A 448 7.30 -20.33 -8.51
C LYS A 448 7.75 -21.18 -7.34
N ASP A 449 8.75 -20.73 -6.60
CA ASP A 449 9.24 -21.41 -5.41
C ASP A 449 8.17 -21.47 -4.30
N GLN A 450 7.35 -20.42 -4.16
CA GLN A 450 6.23 -20.44 -3.23
C GLN A 450 5.10 -21.38 -3.70
N LEU A 451 4.82 -21.43 -4.99
CA LEU A 451 3.86 -22.41 -5.52
C LEU A 451 4.27 -23.85 -5.21
N TYR A 452 5.55 -24.18 -5.37
CA TYR A 452 6.09 -25.50 -5.00
C TYR A 452 5.87 -25.84 -3.51
N ARG A 453 5.86 -24.83 -2.64
CA ARG A 453 5.61 -24.99 -1.20
C ARG A 453 4.12 -25.12 -0.85
N ILE A 454 3.27 -24.32 -1.52
CA ILE A 454 1.85 -24.20 -1.23
C ILE A 454 1.07 -25.40 -1.79
N ASP A 455 1.46 -25.89 -2.97
CA ASP A 455 0.70 -26.91 -3.70
C ASP A 455 1.62 -28.05 -4.13
N GLU A 456 1.28 -29.25 -3.67
CA GLU A 456 2.07 -30.48 -3.91
C GLU A 456 2.12 -30.93 -5.37
N THR A 457 1.21 -30.42 -6.20
CA THR A 457 1.16 -30.76 -7.63
C THR A 457 2.20 -30.01 -8.46
N PHE A 458 2.78 -28.93 -7.92
CA PHE A 458 3.83 -28.18 -8.61
C PHE A 458 5.20 -28.83 -8.40
N ALA A 459 5.95 -28.98 -9.50
CA ALA A 459 7.32 -29.45 -9.47
C ALA A 459 8.29 -28.28 -9.18
N ARG A 460 9.43 -28.61 -8.57
CA ARG A 460 10.55 -27.67 -8.47
C ARG A 460 11.04 -27.31 -9.88
N THR A 461 11.32 -26.04 -10.10
CA THR A 461 11.73 -25.50 -11.39
C THR A 461 13.07 -24.79 -11.24
N HIS A 462 14.05 -25.15 -12.07
CA HIS A 462 15.37 -24.52 -12.10
C HIS A 462 15.33 -23.31 -13.04
N PHE A 463 15.55 -22.12 -12.51
CA PHE A 463 15.62 -20.88 -13.27
C PHE A 463 17.07 -20.67 -13.71
N ARG A 464 17.37 -21.02 -14.96
CA ARG A 464 18.70 -20.90 -15.53
C ARG A 464 18.65 -20.21 -16.89
N PHE A 465 19.66 -19.43 -17.18
CA PHE A 465 19.91 -18.85 -18.50
C PHE A 465 21.38 -18.92 -18.86
N ARG A 466 21.69 -18.74 -20.13
CA ARG A 466 23.07 -18.64 -20.60
C ARG A 466 23.17 -17.68 -21.77
N GLN A 467 24.33 -17.05 -21.93
CA GLN A 467 24.71 -16.48 -23.22
C GLN A 467 24.93 -17.61 -24.22
N LYS A 468 24.53 -17.44 -25.48
CA LYS A 468 24.64 -18.47 -26.51
C LYS A 468 26.06 -18.99 -26.59
N GLY A 469 26.23 -20.30 -26.45
CA GLY A 469 27.51 -20.97 -26.41
C GLY A 469 28.29 -20.88 -25.09
N GLY A 470 27.73 -20.20 -24.08
CA GLY A 470 28.32 -20.08 -22.74
C GLY A 470 27.79 -21.12 -21.75
N ALA A 471 28.32 -21.08 -20.53
CA ALA A 471 27.84 -21.88 -19.41
C ALA A 471 26.47 -21.42 -18.90
N TRP A 472 25.70 -22.37 -18.35
CA TRP A 472 24.47 -22.07 -17.67
C TRP A 472 24.73 -21.32 -16.35
N ARG A 473 23.93 -20.31 -16.07
CA ARG A 473 23.90 -19.57 -14.80
C ARG A 473 22.59 -19.87 -14.09
N ASP A 474 22.68 -20.27 -12.84
CA ASP A 474 21.53 -20.46 -11.98
C ASP A 474 21.11 -19.11 -11.39
N VAL A 475 19.81 -18.87 -11.35
CA VAL A 475 19.22 -17.67 -10.71
C VAL A 475 18.73 -18.06 -9.33
N THR A 476 19.16 -17.32 -8.33
CA THR A 476 18.76 -17.50 -6.93
C THR A 476 18.05 -16.25 -6.41
N THR A 477 17.20 -16.41 -5.41
CA THR A 477 16.61 -15.27 -4.71
C THR A 477 17.48 -14.87 -3.51
N LEU A 478 17.37 -13.63 -3.05
CA LEU A 478 18.15 -13.19 -1.89
C LEU A 478 17.76 -13.96 -0.62
N GLU A 479 16.51 -14.35 -0.48
CA GLU A 479 16.03 -15.19 0.62
C GLU A 479 16.68 -16.57 0.63
N GLU A 480 16.86 -17.15 -0.56
CA GLU A 480 17.56 -18.44 -0.74
C GLU A 480 19.03 -18.33 -0.36
N VAL A 481 19.69 -17.24 -0.75
CA VAL A 481 21.09 -16.97 -0.43
C VAL A 481 21.30 -16.71 1.06
N ASN A 482 20.44 -15.88 1.69
CA ASN A 482 20.59 -15.48 3.08
C ASN A 482 20.17 -16.57 4.07
N PHE A 483 19.21 -17.43 3.68
CA PHE A 483 18.63 -18.44 4.55
C PHE A 483 18.59 -19.84 3.92
N PRO A 484 19.69 -20.37 3.35
CA PRO A 484 19.67 -21.57 2.51
C PRO A 484 19.07 -22.78 3.24
N ARG A 485 19.47 -23.01 4.49
CA ARG A 485 18.98 -24.15 5.27
C ARG A 485 17.47 -24.07 5.55
N ILE A 486 16.96 -22.88 5.86
CA ILE A 486 15.54 -22.66 6.13
C ILE A 486 14.75 -22.73 4.82
N TYR A 487 15.28 -22.12 3.77
CA TYR A 487 14.63 -22.06 2.46
C TYR A 487 14.39 -23.46 1.89
N HIS A 488 15.37 -24.34 2.02
CA HIS A 488 15.31 -25.72 1.52
C HIS A 488 14.81 -26.73 2.55
N SER A 489 14.54 -26.36 3.79
CA SER A 489 14.10 -27.29 4.85
C SER A 489 12.77 -28.01 4.55
N ARG A 490 11.95 -27.42 3.67
CA ARG A 490 10.66 -27.95 3.24
C ARG A 490 10.68 -28.55 1.83
N ASP A 491 11.87 -28.66 1.21
CA ASP A 491 11.98 -29.25 -0.10
C ASP A 491 11.65 -30.73 -0.03
N LYS A 492 10.84 -31.19 -0.96
CA LYS A 492 10.39 -32.59 -1.06
C LYS A 492 11.49 -33.55 -1.49
N VAL A 493 12.59 -33.03 -2.02
CA VAL A 493 13.77 -33.76 -2.46
C VAL A 493 14.96 -33.28 -1.64
N PRO A 494 15.75 -34.19 -1.01
CA PRO A 494 17.00 -33.80 -0.33
C PRO A 494 17.91 -33.07 -1.30
N LEU A 495 18.58 -32.03 -0.82
CA LEU A 495 19.67 -31.39 -1.54
C LEU A 495 20.79 -32.43 -1.72
N ASP A 496 21.06 -32.81 -2.93
CA ASP A 496 22.33 -33.50 -3.24
C ASP A 496 23.43 -32.46 -3.04
N GLU A 497 24.12 -32.67 -1.91
CA GLU A 497 25.40 -32.14 -1.46
C GLU A 497 25.82 -30.70 -1.83
N GLU A 498 26.02 -29.94 -0.81
CA GLU A 498 26.85 -28.78 -0.42
C GLU A 498 27.71 -28.03 -1.45
N GLU A 499 28.04 -28.54 -2.62
CA GLU A 499 29.00 -27.89 -3.52
C GLU A 499 28.43 -26.76 -4.38
N GLY A 500 27.12 -26.76 -4.70
CA GLY A 500 26.52 -25.74 -5.55
C GLY A 500 26.21 -24.43 -4.83
N CYS A 501 25.78 -24.48 -3.55
CA CYS A 501 25.38 -23.33 -2.79
C CYS A 501 26.55 -22.45 -2.32
N LEU A 502 27.69 -23.02 -2.03
CA LEU A 502 28.90 -22.28 -1.61
C LEU A 502 29.48 -21.43 -2.74
N ALA A 503 29.43 -21.90 -3.98
CA ALA A 503 29.89 -21.14 -5.13
C ALA A 503 28.99 -19.94 -5.47
N ALA A 504 27.65 -20.10 -5.33
CA ALA A 504 26.70 -19.02 -5.56
C ALA A 504 26.75 -17.95 -4.46
N ALA A 505 26.93 -18.36 -3.21
CA ALA A 505 27.09 -17.44 -2.07
C ALA A 505 28.38 -16.61 -2.15
N GLN A 506 29.48 -17.23 -2.66
CA GLN A 506 30.75 -16.53 -2.86
C GLN A 506 30.67 -15.53 -4.03
N ALA A 507 29.95 -15.83 -5.10
CA ALA A 507 29.75 -14.92 -6.22
C ALA A 507 28.87 -13.70 -5.84
N ALA A 508 27.82 -13.91 -5.03
CA ALA A 508 26.97 -12.83 -4.54
C ALA A 508 27.69 -11.91 -3.53
N SER A 509 28.57 -12.48 -2.68
CA SER A 509 29.39 -11.72 -1.73
C SER A 509 30.43 -10.84 -2.45
N THR A 510 30.95 -11.27 -3.59
CA THR A 510 31.92 -10.50 -4.37
C THR A 510 31.27 -9.27 -5.01
N LEU A 511 30.01 -9.36 -5.43
CA LEU A 511 29.25 -8.23 -6.00
C LEU A 511 28.84 -7.17 -4.96
N VAL A 512 28.75 -7.55 -3.68
CA VAL A 512 28.46 -6.60 -2.57
C VAL A 512 29.73 -5.90 -2.10
N HIS A 513 30.91 -6.52 -2.25
CA HIS A 513 32.19 -5.95 -1.79
C HIS A 513 32.88 -5.02 -2.82
N GLU A 514 32.59 -5.11 -4.10
CA GLU A 514 33.17 -4.20 -5.11
C GLU A 514 32.54 -2.80 -5.12
N ALA A 515 31.41 -2.60 -4.43
CA ALA A 515 30.75 -1.30 -4.32
C ALA A 515 31.26 -0.42 -3.15
N SER A 516 32.20 -0.90 -2.31
CA SER A 516 32.67 -0.18 -1.11
C SER A 516 34.18 0.02 -0.97
N ALA A 517 34.96 -0.11 -2.03
CA ALA A 517 36.40 0.13 -2.00
C ALA A 517 36.76 1.55 -2.45
N GLY A 518 36.55 2.51 -1.56
CA GLY A 518 37.19 3.83 -1.58
C GLY A 518 38.17 3.90 -0.39
N GLU A 519 39.46 3.97 -0.68
CA GLU A 519 40.55 3.89 0.27
C GLU A 519 40.51 4.97 1.35
N VAL A 520 40.59 4.55 2.63
CA VAL A 520 41.20 5.36 3.72
C VAL A 520 42.01 4.38 4.59
N GLU A 521 43.33 4.62 4.67
CA GLU A 521 44.24 3.89 5.54
C GLU A 521 43.86 4.00 7.02
N PRO A 522 43.93 2.93 7.82
CA PRO A 522 43.71 3.00 9.25
C PRO A 522 45.01 3.14 10.02
N THR A 523 45.06 4.15 10.89
CA THR A 523 46.02 4.19 12.00
C THR A 523 45.57 3.24 13.12
N PRO A 524 46.47 2.51 13.77
CA PRO A 524 46.10 1.48 14.73
C PRO A 524 45.80 2.10 16.11
N SER A 525 44.62 1.84 16.63
CA SER A 525 44.28 2.07 18.05
C SER A 525 43.71 0.80 18.65
N GLN A 526 44.25 0.53 19.84
CA GLN A 526 44.12 -0.66 20.70
C GLN A 526 42.68 -1.13 20.90
N GLU A 527 42.50 -2.45 20.85
CA GLU A 527 41.33 -3.19 21.30
C GLU A 527 41.11 -2.99 22.82
N PRO A 528 39.90 -2.82 23.29
CA PRO A 528 39.47 -3.29 24.59
C PRO A 528 38.71 -4.62 24.46
N ALA A 529 39.03 -5.52 25.38
CA ALA A 529 38.52 -6.87 25.51
C ALA A 529 36.96 -6.94 25.52
N PRO A 530 36.38 -8.09 25.11
CA PRO A 530 34.96 -8.28 25.06
C PRO A 530 34.36 -8.26 26.48
N ALA A 531 33.39 -7.36 26.68
CA ALA A 531 32.56 -7.39 27.88
C ALA A 531 31.58 -8.59 27.78
N GLU A 532 31.55 -9.37 28.84
CA GLU A 532 30.57 -10.43 29.03
C GLU A 532 29.15 -9.87 28.98
N PRO A 533 28.17 -10.63 28.46
CA PRO A 533 26.78 -10.19 28.44
C PRO A 533 26.23 -10.07 29.84
N GLU A 534 25.80 -8.89 30.23
CA GLU A 534 25.05 -8.69 31.44
C GLU A 534 23.78 -9.55 31.45
N PRO A 535 23.45 -10.20 32.58
CA PRO A 535 22.26 -11.03 32.65
C PRO A 535 21.01 -10.18 32.53
N MET A 536 20.08 -10.65 31.71
CA MET A 536 18.70 -10.13 31.69
C MET A 536 18.18 -10.04 33.11
N GLN A 537 17.92 -8.84 33.55
CA GLN A 537 17.17 -8.61 34.78
C GLN A 537 15.73 -9.07 34.54
N THR A 538 15.43 -10.28 34.96
CA THR A 538 14.07 -10.69 35.28
C THR A 538 13.67 -9.82 36.49
N ASN A 539 12.77 -8.86 36.22
CA ASN A 539 12.07 -8.19 37.31
C ASN A 539 11.12 -9.19 37.97
N GLU A 540 11.64 -10.06 38.81
CA GLU A 540 10.89 -10.64 39.90
C GLU A 540 10.65 -9.54 40.92
N ALA A 541 9.40 -9.13 41.05
CA ALA A 541 8.98 -8.24 42.12
C ALA A 541 9.25 -8.95 43.43
N PRO A 542 9.87 -8.29 44.43
CA PRO A 542 9.93 -8.84 45.78
C PRO A 542 8.51 -8.97 46.32
N ALA A 543 8.20 -10.10 46.92
CA ALA A 543 6.98 -10.34 47.67
C ALA A 543 6.91 -9.35 48.85
N SER A 544 6.38 -8.15 48.59
CA SER A 544 5.90 -7.24 49.63
C SER A 544 4.39 -7.49 49.78
N SER A 545 3.96 -7.71 51.00
CA SER A 545 2.59 -8.04 51.40
C SER A 545 1.61 -6.87 51.25
N GLU A 546 1.97 -5.77 50.64
CA GLU A 546 1.08 -4.61 50.38
C GLU A 546 0.96 -4.31 48.88
N PRO A 547 -0.27 -4.05 48.36
CA PRO A 547 -0.48 -3.67 47.00
C PRO A 547 0.22 -2.37 46.61
N PHE A 548 0.73 -2.29 45.38
CA PHE A 548 1.49 -1.13 44.88
C PHE A 548 0.60 0.11 44.76
N ILE A 549 1.10 1.27 45.17
CA ILE A 549 0.49 2.59 45.00
C ILE A 549 1.39 3.42 44.10
N GLY A 550 0.84 4.02 43.02
CA GLY A 550 1.59 4.84 42.08
C GLY A 550 1.24 4.57 40.65
N HIS A 551 2.06 5.08 39.76
CA HIS A 551 1.86 4.97 38.29
C HIS A 551 2.80 3.93 37.68
N ARG A 552 2.30 3.13 36.71
CA ARG A 552 3.09 2.21 35.90
C ARG A 552 2.79 2.44 34.43
N GLU A 553 3.84 2.39 33.61
CA GLU A 553 3.72 2.44 32.16
C GLU A 553 4.10 1.11 31.53
N TYR A 554 3.36 0.70 30.54
CA TYR A 554 3.57 -0.52 29.75
C TYR A 554 3.85 -0.12 28.32
N ARG A 555 4.95 -0.63 27.76
CA ARG A 555 5.37 -0.30 26.39
C ARG A 555 4.60 -1.14 25.36
N GLU A 556 4.47 -0.60 24.18
CA GLU A 556 3.90 -1.35 23.05
C GLU A 556 4.67 -2.65 22.81
N ASN A 557 3.96 -3.73 22.50
CA ASN A 557 4.48 -5.09 22.31
C ASN A 557 5.08 -5.77 23.55
N GLN A 558 4.97 -5.19 24.74
CA GLN A 558 5.40 -5.83 25.99
C GLN A 558 4.56 -7.10 26.24
N ARG A 559 5.18 -8.15 26.79
CA ARG A 559 4.55 -9.39 27.24
C ARG A 559 4.67 -9.53 28.76
N GLY A 560 4.04 -10.55 29.32
CA GLY A 560 4.05 -10.77 30.76
C GLY A 560 3.04 -9.93 31.53
N VAL A 561 2.03 -9.40 30.84
CA VAL A 561 0.92 -8.63 31.40
C VAL A 561 -0.34 -9.48 31.36
N SER A 562 -1.12 -9.50 32.43
CA SER A 562 -2.45 -10.11 32.50
C SER A 562 -3.31 -9.33 33.49
N TYR A 563 -4.63 -9.46 33.42
CA TYR A 563 -5.51 -8.83 34.41
C TYR A 563 -5.25 -9.35 35.82
N GLU A 564 -4.85 -10.62 35.95
CA GLU A 564 -4.41 -11.19 37.20
C GLU A 564 -3.22 -10.41 37.82
N ARG A 565 -2.20 -10.12 37.00
CA ARG A 565 -1.03 -9.34 37.45
C ARG A 565 -1.32 -7.87 37.73
N LEU A 566 -2.30 -7.30 36.98
CA LEU A 566 -2.65 -5.89 37.14
C LEU A 566 -3.57 -5.66 38.34
N PHE A 567 -4.57 -6.53 38.52
CA PHE A 567 -5.64 -6.31 39.48
C PHE A 567 -5.68 -7.31 40.62
N GLY A 568 -5.17 -8.53 40.47
CA GLY A 568 -5.21 -9.58 41.48
C GLY A 568 -4.76 -9.14 42.86
N PRO A 569 -3.62 -8.40 43.05
CA PRO A 569 -3.18 -7.91 44.36
C PRO A 569 -4.18 -6.99 45.10
N TYR A 570 -5.17 -6.44 44.39
CA TYR A 570 -6.18 -5.53 44.92
C TYR A 570 -7.55 -6.20 45.15
N LEU A 571 -7.69 -7.47 44.70
CA LEU A 571 -8.93 -8.21 44.76
C LEU A 571 -9.07 -9.08 46.04
N ASP A 572 -8.08 -9.15 46.89
CA ASP A 572 -8.17 -9.90 48.14
C ASP A 572 -9.31 -9.37 49.02
N GLY A 573 -10.29 -10.23 49.33
CA GLY A 573 -11.47 -9.88 50.10
C GLY A 573 -12.42 -8.94 49.37
N VAL A 574 -12.48 -9.03 48.00
CA VAL A 574 -13.36 -8.25 47.17
C VAL A 574 -14.83 -8.53 47.51
N GLN A 575 -15.62 -7.46 47.64
CA GLN A 575 -17.09 -7.50 47.86
C GLN A 575 -17.81 -6.66 46.84
N LYS A 576 -17.17 -5.56 46.39
CA LYS A 576 -17.79 -4.58 45.47
C LYS A 576 -16.75 -4.09 44.48
N VAL A 577 -17.08 -4.09 43.19
CA VAL A 577 -16.29 -3.51 42.11
C VAL A 577 -17.15 -2.60 41.25
N GLU A 578 -16.73 -1.36 41.09
CA GLU A 578 -17.35 -0.43 40.15
C GLU A 578 -16.39 -0.20 38.97
N ILE A 579 -16.84 -0.43 37.75
CA ILE A 579 -16.09 -0.26 36.50
C ILE A 579 -16.74 0.89 35.73
N ILE A 580 -15.96 1.90 35.39
CA ILE A 580 -16.40 3.01 34.54
C ILE A 580 -15.51 2.97 33.30
N ASP A 581 -16.10 2.56 32.16
CA ASP A 581 -15.42 2.55 30.87
C ASP A 581 -16.42 2.82 29.72
N PRO A 582 -16.41 4.04 29.14
CA PRO A 582 -17.36 4.45 28.11
C PRO A 582 -17.20 3.71 26.77
N TYR A 583 -16.22 2.86 26.62
CA TYR A 583 -15.86 2.20 25.38
C TYR A 583 -16.16 0.69 25.32
N ILE A 584 -16.85 0.11 26.30
CA ILE A 584 -17.27 -1.30 26.25
C ILE A 584 -18.52 -1.43 25.38
N ARG A 585 -18.35 -1.51 24.06
CA ARG A 585 -19.43 -1.47 23.07
C ARG A 585 -19.43 -2.68 22.12
N LYS A 586 -18.24 -3.20 21.76
CA LYS A 586 -18.07 -4.25 20.76
C LYS A 586 -17.80 -5.59 21.42
N PHE A 587 -18.07 -6.69 20.71
CA PHE A 587 -17.89 -8.06 21.19
C PHE A 587 -16.54 -8.30 21.87
N TYR A 588 -15.42 -7.88 21.27
CA TYR A 588 -14.10 -8.11 21.87
C TYR A 588 -13.88 -7.32 23.18
N GLN A 589 -14.52 -6.16 23.35
CA GLN A 589 -14.46 -5.37 24.59
C GLN A 589 -15.30 -6.02 25.70
N CYS A 590 -16.48 -6.55 25.37
CA CYS A 590 -17.27 -7.35 26.31
C CYS A 590 -16.54 -8.65 26.70
N ARG A 591 -15.77 -9.22 25.80
CA ARG A 591 -14.92 -10.37 26.12
C ARG A 591 -13.75 -10.00 27.04
N ASN A 592 -13.10 -8.86 26.86
CA ASN A 592 -12.08 -8.36 27.81
C ASN A 592 -12.68 -8.11 29.18
N LEU A 593 -13.92 -7.62 29.23
CA LEU A 593 -14.67 -7.50 30.48
C LEU A 593 -14.91 -8.87 31.11
N MET A 594 -15.36 -9.86 30.33
CA MET A 594 -15.56 -11.24 30.80
C MET A 594 -14.29 -11.82 31.41
N GLU A 595 -13.12 -11.62 30.77
CA GLU A 595 -11.82 -12.08 31.27
C GLU A 595 -11.44 -11.39 32.62
N LEU A 596 -11.77 -10.11 32.80
CA LEU A 596 -11.61 -9.44 34.09
C LEU A 596 -12.55 -10.04 35.16
N LEU A 597 -13.80 -10.33 34.79
CA LEU A 597 -14.76 -10.94 35.72
C LEU A 597 -14.35 -12.37 36.13
N GLU A 598 -13.72 -13.12 35.24
CA GLU A 598 -13.11 -14.42 35.54
C GLU A 598 -11.97 -14.28 36.56
N VAL A 599 -11.15 -13.23 36.45
CA VAL A 599 -10.11 -12.92 37.44
C VAL A 599 -10.74 -12.56 38.79
N ILE A 600 -11.77 -11.72 38.83
CA ILE A 600 -12.50 -11.38 40.06
C ILE A 600 -13.10 -12.66 40.69
N LEU A 601 -13.66 -13.55 39.87
CA LEU A 601 -14.22 -14.82 40.33
C LEU A 601 -13.14 -15.75 40.92
N SER A 602 -11.90 -15.73 40.42
CA SER A 602 -10.80 -16.55 40.96
C SER A 602 -10.34 -16.10 42.33
N HIS A 603 -10.62 -14.84 42.72
CA HIS A 603 -10.35 -14.27 44.06
C HIS A 603 -11.58 -14.28 44.99
N PHE A 604 -12.69 -14.92 44.52
CA PHE A 604 -13.92 -14.99 45.29
C PHE A 604 -13.82 -15.98 46.44
N ASP A 605 -14.19 -15.54 47.64
CA ASP A 605 -14.36 -16.45 48.78
C ASP A 605 -15.78 -17.01 48.78
N TYR A 606 -15.92 -18.26 48.37
CA TYR A 606 -17.22 -18.97 48.28
C TYR A 606 -17.93 -19.11 49.66
N SER A 607 -17.28 -18.72 50.77
CA SER A 607 -17.89 -18.63 52.09
C SER A 607 -18.46 -17.24 52.42
N ALA A 608 -18.15 -16.24 51.60
CA ALA A 608 -18.56 -14.86 51.76
C ALA A 608 -19.91 -14.56 51.02
N PRO A 609 -20.59 -13.44 51.31
CA PRO A 609 -21.72 -13.00 50.56
C PRO A 609 -21.33 -12.66 49.13
N GLU A 610 -22.33 -12.72 48.20
CA GLU A 610 -22.21 -12.45 46.79
C GLU A 610 -21.38 -11.17 46.48
N VAL A 611 -20.45 -11.25 45.49
CA VAL A 611 -19.65 -10.10 45.07
C VAL A 611 -20.46 -9.31 44.06
N SER A 612 -20.61 -7.99 44.26
CA SER A 612 -21.31 -7.11 43.32
C SER A 612 -20.32 -6.43 42.37
N VAL A 613 -20.54 -6.53 41.06
CA VAL A 613 -19.79 -5.81 40.04
C VAL A 613 -20.76 -4.95 39.23
N HIS A 614 -20.48 -3.66 39.14
CA HIS A 614 -21.29 -2.71 38.39
C HIS A 614 -20.48 -2.02 37.30
N LEU A 615 -20.97 -2.06 36.05
CA LEU A 615 -20.38 -1.39 34.89
C LEU A 615 -21.21 -0.18 34.50
N THR A 616 -20.55 0.99 34.39
CA THR A 616 -21.13 2.15 33.72
C THR A 616 -20.41 2.38 32.39
N THR A 617 -21.15 2.32 31.27
CA THR A 617 -20.61 2.50 29.93
C THR A 617 -21.47 3.46 29.10
N VAL A 618 -21.13 3.70 27.82
CA VAL A 618 -21.91 4.55 26.90
C VAL A 618 -22.54 3.67 25.83
N ARG A 619 -23.80 3.98 25.47
CA ARG A 619 -24.54 3.24 24.43
C ARG A 619 -23.87 3.39 23.05
N ASP A 620 -23.79 2.30 22.30
CA ASP A 620 -23.29 2.29 20.93
C ASP A 620 -24.42 2.67 19.95
N ASP A 621 -24.55 3.96 19.68
CA ASP A 621 -25.58 4.48 18.75
C ASP A 621 -25.06 4.57 17.31
N ASP A 622 -23.80 4.24 17.03
CA ASP A 622 -23.21 4.34 15.72
C ASP A 622 -23.79 3.32 14.71
N TYR A 623 -24.53 2.31 15.22
CA TYR A 623 -25.15 1.27 14.41
C TYR A 623 -26.60 1.00 14.87
N ALA A 624 -27.55 1.10 13.94
CA ALA A 624 -28.98 0.80 14.18
C ALA A 624 -29.24 -0.64 14.68
N ASP A 625 -28.28 -1.56 14.51
CA ASP A 625 -28.31 -2.96 14.92
C ASP A 625 -27.23 -3.28 15.97
N SER A 626 -26.95 -2.36 16.90
CA SER A 626 -25.98 -2.61 17.97
C SER A 626 -26.41 -3.82 18.84
N LYS A 627 -25.49 -4.78 19.02
CA LYS A 627 -25.66 -5.95 19.87
C LYS A 627 -25.04 -5.78 21.26
N GLN A 628 -24.79 -4.56 21.70
CA GLN A 628 -24.13 -4.27 22.98
C GLN A 628 -24.94 -4.82 24.15
N ASP A 629 -26.26 -4.56 24.18
CA ASP A 629 -27.18 -5.08 25.20
C ASP A 629 -27.16 -6.61 25.23
N ASP A 630 -27.20 -7.26 24.05
CA ASP A 630 -27.17 -8.72 23.94
C ASP A 630 -25.88 -9.31 24.52
N TYR A 631 -24.74 -8.66 24.29
CA TYR A 631 -23.43 -9.13 24.79
C TYR A 631 -23.30 -8.91 26.30
N LEU A 632 -23.71 -7.74 26.83
CA LEU A 632 -23.67 -7.47 28.25
C LEU A 632 -24.65 -8.34 29.03
N GLN A 633 -25.82 -8.63 28.46
CA GLN A 633 -26.78 -9.57 29.05
C GLN A 633 -26.21 -11.00 29.10
N GLN A 634 -25.52 -11.46 28.03
CA GLN A 634 -24.83 -12.76 28.04
C GLN A 634 -23.74 -12.83 29.12
N VAL A 635 -23.01 -11.74 29.36
CA VAL A 635 -22.03 -11.68 30.46
C VAL A 635 -22.73 -11.80 31.82
N ALA A 636 -23.85 -11.09 32.03
CA ALA A 636 -24.64 -11.19 33.24
C ALA A 636 -25.20 -12.61 33.47
N ASP A 637 -25.77 -13.21 32.43
CA ASP A 637 -26.33 -14.57 32.47
C ASP A 637 -25.26 -15.63 32.79
N ALA A 638 -24.00 -15.41 32.38
CA ALA A 638 -22.89 -16.30 32.66
C ALA A 638 -22.34 -16.14 34.08
N MET A 639 -22.25 -14.93 34.62
CA MET A 639 -21.61 -14.62 35.89
C MET A 639 -22.53 -14.71 37.12
N ASN A 640 -23.78 -14.26 36.99
CA ASN A 640 -24.73 -14.24 38.11
C ASN A 640 -24.96 -15.63 38.75
N PRO A 641 -25.09 -16.75 38.02
CA PRO A 641 -25.23 -18.07 38.62
C PRO A 641 -24.01 -18.55 39.41
N LEU A 642 -22.85 -17.92 39.21
CA LEU A 642 -21.56 -18.29 39.87
C LEU A 642 -21.32 -17.50 41.16
N GLY A 643 -22.26 -16.64 41.60
CA GLY A 643 -22.16 -15.85 42.83
C GLY A 643 -21.53 -14.48 42.60
N LEU A 644 -21.36 -14.04 41.35
CA LEU A 644 -20.89 -12.71 40.99
C LEU A 644 -22.06 -11.93 40.39
N SER A 645 -22.66 -11.01 41.18
CA SER A 645 -23.79 -10.19 40.74
C SER A 645 -23.32 -9.08 39.81
N PHE A 646 -23.36 -9.34 38.49
CA PHE A 646 -22.98 -8.37 37.48
C PHE A 646 -24.21 -7.58 37.02
N THR A 647 -24.08 -6.23 37.08
CA THR A 647 -25.08 -5.26 36.59
C THR A 647 -24.42 -4.19 35.73
N TYR A 648 -25.19 -3.56 34.84
CA TYR A 648 -24.66 -2.47 34.00
C TYR A 648 -25.69 -1.38 33.76
N ASP A 649 -25.20 -0.14 33.57
CA ASP A 649 -25.98 1.03 33.21
C ASP A 649 -25.29 1.83 32.08
N TYR A 650 -26.08 2.64 31.40
CA TYR A 650 -25.60 3.54 30.33
C TYR A 650 -25.59 4.99 30.82
N ASP A 651 -24.42 5.66 30.59
CA ASP A 651 -24.40 7.13 30.70
C ASP A 651 -25.06 7.77 29.47
N GLU A 652 -26.32 8.13 29.60
CA GLU A 652 -27.10 8.79 28.54
C GLU A 652 -26.59 10.21 28.25
N THR A 653 -25.91 10.82 29.21
CA THR A 653 -25.39 12.21 29.08
C THR A 653 -24.09 12.29 28.32
N ARG A 654 -23.43 11.16 28.13
CA ARG A 654 -22.10 11.02 27.47
C ARG A 654 -21.02 11.93 28.07
N THR A 655 -21.10 12.17 29.37
CA THR A 655 -20.18 13.04 30.11
C THR A 655 -18.98 12.26 30.67
N ILE A 656 -19.06 10.94 30.69
CA ILE A 656 -17.97 10.10 31.19
C ILE A 656 -16.87 10.00 30.14
N HIS A 657 -15.67 10.49 30.49
CA HIS A 657 -14.46 10.38 29.69
C HIS A 657 -13.37 9.56 30.37
N ASP A 658 -13.40 9.49 31.69
CA ASP A 658 -12.43 8.76 32.50
C ASP A 658 -12.73 7.25 32.48
N ARG A 659 -11.65 6.47 32.51
CA ARG A 659 -11.72 5.01 32.61
C ARG A 659 -11.11 4.62 33.94
N LYS A 660 -11.89 4.00 34.80
CA LYS A 660 -11.43 3.63 36.14
C LYS A 660 -12.17 2.43 36.69
N MET A 661 -11.54 1.79 37.66
CA MET A 661 -12.11 0.73 38.47
C MET A 661 -11.97 1.09 39.96
N VAL A 662 -13.03 0.89 40.73
CA VAL A 662 -13.02 1.11 42.18
C VAL A 662 -13.34 -0.22 42.87
N ILE A 663 -12.50 -0.64 43.80
CA ILE A 663 -12.61 -1.91 44.52
C ILE A 663 -12.82 -1.64 46.01
N ASN A 664 -13.92 -2.17 46.57
CA ASN A 664 -14.32 -2.05 47.96
C ASN A 664 -14.33 -0.61 48.50
N ASP A 665 -14.54 0.40 47.67
CA ASP A 665 -14.39 1.82 47.98
C ASP A 665 -13.02 2.21 48.60
N THR A 666 -12.04 1.29 48.55
CA THR A 666 -10.69 1.43 49.13
C THR A 666 -9.63 1.72 48.07
N TRP A 667 -9.79 1.12 46.90
CA TRP A 667 -8.82 1.27 45.82
C TRP A 667 -9.50 1.95 44.59
N GLU A 668 -8.81 2.91 44.01
CA GLU A 668 -9.19 3.51 42.74
C GLU A 668 -8.04 3.30 41.76
N ILE A 669 -8.34 2.63 40.63
CA ILE A 669 -7.38 2.30 39.58
C ILE A 669 -7.78 3.04 38.31
N LEU A 670 -6.94 3.99 37.88
CA LEU A 670 -7.16 4.76 36.66
C LEU A 670 -6.53 4.02 35.47
N LEU A 671 -7.33 3.78 34.44
CA LEU A 671 -7.00 2.94 33.30
C LEU A 671 -6.84 3.81 32.04
N GLY A 672 -5.63 4.08 31.59
CA GLY A 672 -5.38 4.94 30.44
C GLY A 672 -6.08 4.47 29.15
N ARG A 673 -6.20 3.15 28.97
CA ARG A 673 -6.90 2.52 27.83
C ARG A 673 -8.17 1.74 28.21
N GLY A 674 -8.60 1.79 29.47
CA GLY A 674 -9.66 0.91 29.95
C GLY A 674 -9.22 -0.56 29.93
N LEU A 675 -10.15 -1.43 29.60
CA LEU A 675 -9.87 -2.87 29.45
C LEU A 675 -9.31 -3.26 28.06
N ASP A 676 -9.18 -2.33 27.13
CA ASP A 676 -8.67 -2.60 25.78
C ASP A 676 -7.12 -2.46 25.73
N ILE A 677 -6.42 -3.22 26.56
CA ILE A 677 -4.95 -3.20 26.67
C ILE A 677 -4.23 -4.12 25.68
N TRP A 678 -4.93 -5.11 25.13
CA TRP A 678 -4.34 -6.11 24.27
C TRP A 678 -4.19 -5.62 22.82
N GLN A 679 -3.13 -6.03 22.16
CA GLN A 679 -3.10 -6.05 20.70
C GLN A 679 -4.04 -7.15 20.19
N TYR A 680 -4.41 -7.05 18.92
CA TYR A 680 -5.29 -8.06 18.32
C TYR A 680 -4.67 -9.46 18.41
N PHE A 681 -5.44 -10.42 18.88
CA PHE A 681 -5.15 -11.85 18.83
C PHE A 681 -6.42 -12.61 18.43
N ASP A 682 -6.25 -13.77 17.80
CA ASP A 682 -7.39 -14.60 17.37
C ASP A 682 -8.02 -15.33 18.57
N ALA A 683 -8.93 -14.66 19.16
CA ALA A 683 -9.67 -15.15 20.32
C ALA A 683 -10.67 -16.28 20.00
N GLY A 684 -10.98 -16.55 18.73
CA GLY A 684 -11.85 -17.64 18.28
C GLY A 684 -11.12 -18.98 18.14
N ASN A 685 -9.78 -18.95 18.13
CA ASN A 685 -8.98 -20.17 18.05
C ASN A 685 -8.73 -20.77 19.43
N ALA A 686 -9.42 -21.84 19.75
CA ALA A 686 -9.27 -22.54 21.04
C ALA A 686 -7.87 -23.14 21.28
N PHE A 687 -7.05 -23.25 20.22
CA PHE A 687 -5.67 -23.76 20.29
C PHE A 687 -4.62 -22.64 20.30
N ALA A 688 -5.03 -21.39 20.18
CA ALA A 688 -4.10 -20.28 20.33
C ALA A 688 -3.64 -20.17 21.78
N VAL A 689 -2.32 -20.17 22.00
CA VAL A 689 -1.73 -20.06 23.36
C VAL A 689 -2.16 -18.74 24.00
N GLU A 690 -2.29 -17.68 23.22
CA GLU A 690 -2.75 -16.35 23.65
C GLU A 690 -4.18 -16.37 24.21
N THR A 691 -5.01 -17.34 23.82
CA THR A 691 -6.36 -17.49 24.35
C THR A 691 -6.36 -17.94 25.80
N ASN A 692 -5.47 -18.89 26.14
CA ASN A 692 -5.42 -19.56 27.44
C ASN A 692 -4.33 -19.01 28.39
N VAL A 693 -3.35 -18.27 27.85
CA VAL A 693 -2.22 -17.71 28.60
C VAL A 693 -2.08 -16.23 28.28
N PRO A 694 -2.81 -15.35 28.98
CA PRO A 694 -2.80 -13.91 28.70
C PRO A 694 -1.41 -13.27 28.72
N GLU A 695 -0.48 -13.79 29.51
CA GLU A 695 0.90 -13.28 29.65
C GLU A 695 1.72 -13.37 28.36
N VAL A 696 1.38 -14.24 27.43
CA VAL A 696 2.07 -14.31 26.14
C VAL A 696 1.54 -13.31 25.11
N ARG A 697 0.39 -12.68 25.41
CA ARG A 697 -0.18 -11.62 24.56
C ARG A 697 0.71 -10.38 24.58
N LYS A 698 0.71 -9.66 23.49
CA LYS A 698 1.34 -8.35 23.38
C LYS A 698 0.35 -7.27 23.81
N VAL A 699 0.79 -6.30 24.61
CA VAL A 699 -0.02 -5.15 24.97
C VAL A 699 0.21 -3.98 24.03
N LYS A 700 -0.79 -3.12 23.91
CA LYS A 700 -0.67 -1.76 23.41
C LYS A 700 0.04 -0.90 24.46
N GLU A 701 0.61 0.22 24.09
CA GLU A 701 1.14 1.18 25.07
C GLU A 701 0.04 1.75 25.93
N PHE A 702 0.18 1.67 27.27
CA PHE A 702 -0.79 2.24 28.21
C PHE A 702 -0.17 2.53 29.57
N GLY A 703 -0.76 3.51 30.28
CA GLY A 703 -0.46 3.79 31.69
C GLY A 703 -1.60 3.34 32.60
N ILE A 704 -1.25 2.93 33.80
CA ILE A 704 -2.20 2.58 34.87
C ILE A 704 -1.75 3.19 36.19
N THR A 705 -2.67 3.80 36.93
CA THR A 705 -2.37 4.46 38.22
C THR A 705 -3.24 3.86 39.30
N TYR A 706 -2.58 3.44 40.37
CA TYR A 706 -3.20 2.82 41.54
C TYR A 706 -3.22 3.82 42.69
N LEU A 707 -4.39 4.11 43.21
CA LEU A 707 -4.64 5.05 44.29
C LEU A 707 -5.37 4.34 45.43
N ARG A 708 -4.98 4.65 46.65
CA ARG A 708 -5.75 4.23 47.83
C ARG A 708 -6.64 5.39 48.23
N ARG A 709 -7.95 5.15 48.32
CA ARG A 709 -8.93 6.15 48.78
C ARG A 709 -8.89 6.40 50.26
#